data_41a30dd333ef40c6c21ad27087f83ac9
#
_entry.id   41a30dd333ef40c6c21ad27087f83ac9
#
_cell.length_a   1.000
_cell.length_b   1.000
_cell.length_c   1.000
_cell.angle_alpha   90.00
_cell.angle_beta   90.00
_cell.angle_gamma   90.00
#
_symmetry.space_group_name_H-M   'P 1'
#
loop_
_entity.id
_entity.type
_entity.pdbx_description
1 polymer ?
#
loop_
_entity_poly.entity_id
_entity_poly.type
_entity_poly.pdbx_seq_one_letter_code
_entity_poly.pdbx_strand_id
1 'polypeptide(L)'
;MIYPDNFEQKIGFNEIRNLLREQCLSTLGKEQVEKMHFSSDADEVNEWLLQTREFRRLMEEVEDFPLQYFYDVRESIVRIRVENTHLEEDELFDLRRSLSTIDGIVKILNHSDDDEAEQEDGWRREKKYPYPALHRLSADVMSFPQLVQRIDQILDKFGKIRDNATPELLQIRRELAKTEGSISRTLYGILRAAQSEGVVEKDVTPTLRDGRLVIPVIPTLKRKIKGIVHDESATGRTVFIEPTEVVEANNRVRELEGEERKEIIRILTDFTNKVRPFSREILDSYRFLAIIDLIQAKAKLAETQQAIEPEVEAHPHVDWIRAIHPLLRLSLEKKGEKVVPLDIMLTQEKRILIISGPNAGGKSVCLKTVGLLQYMLQCGLSIPVSERSKTGVFQNIMIDIGDEQSLENDLSTYSSHLLNMKNMMKAANGDTIILIDEFGTGTEPGIGGAIAEAVLDRFCQQGAYGVITTHYQNLKHFADSHEGVTNGAMLYDRHEMKALFQLAIGRPGSSFAIEIARKIGLPEEVIKEASDIVGSEYIQSDKYLQDIVRDKRYWENKRQSIHQREKDMEKTISRYESDIEDIERSRKQILAKAKQQAEELLKESNKKIENAIREIREKQAEKEETKRIRQELDAFKEEMQDIDTKENDDKIARKIAQIQQRKERHAKRKAEKTQNQEKAAAALRSAVNKTQQENRPLSVGDTVRIKGLSTIGTIESIAGDMATAVFGGMRTKMRLNRLEHAVATTETDKTKQRKENLGSYGISTETRNTIDKHKTNFHQDLDIRGMRGDEALNAVQYFIDDAILVGMPRVRILHGKGNGILRQLIRQYLSSVPNVTHFADEHVQFGGAGITVVDF
;
A
#
# COMPACT_ATOMS: atom_id res chain seq x y z
N MET A 1 -30.25 -5.26 3.50
CA MET A 1 -30.32 -6.75 3.40
C MET A 1 -29.19 -7.25 2.52
N ILE A 2 -28.46 -8.29 2.96
CA ILE A 2 -27.41 -8.95 2.17
C ILE A 2 -27.90 -10.33 1.78
N TYR A 3 -27.77 -10.71 0.52
CA TYR A 3 -28.27 -11.99 -0.02
C TYR A 3 -27.29 -12.60 -1.03
N PRO A 4 -27.02 -13.89 -1.02
CA PRO A 4 -27.51 -14.95 -0.08
C PRO A 4 -26.75 -14.94 1.26
N ASP A 5 -27.08 -15.85 2.17
CA ASP A 5 -26.44 -15.93 3.51
C ASP A 5 -24.92 -16.17 3.45
N ASN A 6 -24.44 -16.87 2.43
CA ASN A 6 -23.01 -17.10 2.16
C ASN A 6 -22.35 -16.00 1.32
N PHE A 7 -22.94 -14.80 1.27
CA PHE A 7 -22.48 -13.67 0.48
C PHE A 7 -21.01 -13.35 0.69
N GLU A 8 -20.56 -13.20 1.94
CA GLU A 8 -19.17 -12.87 2.28
C GLU A 8 -18.19 -13.89 1.69
N GLN A 9 -18.52 -15.17 1.73
CA GLN A 9 -17.71 -16.23 1.14
C GLN A 9 -17.66 -16.12 -0.39
N LYS A 10 -18.81 -15.87 -1.05
CA LYS A 10 -18.89 -15.80 -2.52
C LYS A 10 -18.10 -14.62 -3.12
N ILE A 11 -18.06 -13.48 -2.41
CA ILE A 11 -17.29 -12.31 -2.86
C ILE A 11 -15.82 -12.31 -2.36
N GLY A 12 -15.44 -13.24 -1.47
CA GLY A 12 -14.10 -13.32 -0.90
C GLY A 12 -13.86 -12.36 0.28
N PHE A 13 -14.91 -11.89 0.97
CA PHE A 13 -14.75 -10.98 2.11
C PHE A 13 -14.17 -11.67 3.35
N ASN A 14 -14.37 -12.98 3.50
CA ASN A 14 -13.74 -13.76 4.57
C ASN A 14 -12.21 -13.67 4.52
N GLU A 15 -11.62 -13.65 3.32
CA GLU A 15 -10.19 -13.47 3.13
C GLU A 15 -9.75 -12.05 3.54
N ILE A 16 -10.57 -11.04 3.28
CA ILE A 16 -10.32 -9.66 3.76
C ILE A 16 -10.37 -9.60 5.29
N ARG A 17 -11.38 -10.26 5.91
CA ARG A 17 -11.43 -10.38 7.38
C ARG A 17 -10.18 -11.07 7.94
N ASN A 18 -9.68 -12.12 7.30
CA ASN A 18 -8.47 -12.79 7.73
C ASN A 18 -7.25 -11.87 7.62
N LEU A 19 -7.09 -11.16 6.51
CA LEU A 19 -6.02 -10.18 6.36
C LEU A 19 -6.09 -9.09 7.44
N LEU A 20 -7.29 -8.62 7.76
CA LEU A 20 -7.49 -7.63 8.81
C LEU A 20 -7.15 -8.18 10.20
N ARG A 21 -7.53 -9.44 10.50
CA ARG A 21 -7.16 -10.14 11.76
C ARG A 21 -5.66 -10.28 11.93
N GLU A 22 -4.93 -10.52 10.84
CA GLU A 22 -3.46 -10.58 10.85
C GLU A 22 -2.81 -9.22 11.18
N GLN A 23 -3.48 -8.11 10.86
CA GLN A 23 -3.00 -6.77 11.18
C GLN A 23 -3.32 -6.33 12.61
N CYS A 24 -4.27 -6.99 13.29
CA CYS A 24 -4.61 -6.68 14.68
C CYS A 24 -3.49 -7.13 15.63
N LEU A 25 -3.16 -6.28 16.59
CA LEU A 25 -2.12 -6.54 17.60
C LEU A 25 -2.60 -7.47 18.71
N SER A 26 -3.89 -7.41 19.03
CA SER A 26 -4.47 -8.10 20.19
C SER A 26 -5.63 -9.03 19.81
N THR A 27 -5.99 -9.90 20.75
CA THR A 27 -7.23 -10.70 20.68
C THR A 27 -8.47 -9.83 20.65
N LEU A 28 -8.41 -8.68 21.33
CA LEU A 28 -9.49 -7.68 21.42
C LEU A 28 -9.81 -7.09 20.03
N GLY A 29 -8.79 -6.69 19.26
CA GLY A 29 -8.96 -6.22 17.89
C GLY A 29 -9.53 -7.30 16.99
N LYS A 30 -9.07 -8.55 17.12
CA LYS A 30 -9.60 -9.69 16.35
C LYS A 30 -11.08 -9.95 16.65
N GLU A 31 -11.52 -9.82 17.90
CA GLU A 31 -12.94 -9.89 18.25
C GLU A 31 -13.76 -8.77 17.61
N GLN A 32 -13.19 -7.57 17.45
CA GLN A 32 -13.88 -6.46 16.77
C GLN A 32 -14.00 -6.71 15.26
N VAL A 33 -13.02 -7.36 14.63
CA VAL A 33 -13.12 -7.78 13.21
C VAL A 33 -14.31 -8.70 13.00
N GLU A 34 -14.59 -9.65 13.94
CA GLU A 34 -15.76 -10.54 13.83
C GLU A 34 -17.08 -9.79 14.02
N LYS A 35 -17.08 -8.73 14.83
CA LYS A 35 -18.28 -7.90 15.08
C LYS A 35 -18.51 -6.86 13.98
N MET A 36 -17.58 -6.69 13.06
CA MET A 36 -17.71 -5.75 11.96
C MET A 36 -18.90 -6.14 11.08
N HIS A 37 -19.77 -5.19 10.81
CA HIS A 37 -21.02 -5.40 10.10
C HIS A 37 -21.20 -4.38 8.98
N PHE A 38 -22.08 -4.70 8.06
CA PHE A 38 -22.50 -3.86 6.96
C PHE A 38 -23.45 -2.75 7.47
N SER A 39 -23.19 -1.49 7.07
CA SER A 39 -24.08 -0.37 7.31
C SER A 39 -24.60 0.23 5.99
N SER A 40 -25.87 0.66 6.01
CA SER A 40 -26.51 1.44 4.94
C SER A 40 -26.62 2.93 5.29
N ASP A 41 -26.11 3.34 6.44
CA ASP A 41 -26.06 4.72 6.87
C ASP A 41 -24.75 5.38 6.36
N ALA A 42 -24.90 6.38 5.49
CA ALA A 42 -23.74 7.07 4.92
C ALA A 42 -22.94 7.85 5.98
N ASP A 43 -23.59 8.40 6.98
CA ASP A 43 -22.92 9.15 8.04
C ASP A 43 -22.08 8.23 8.91
N GLU A 44 -22.61 7.05 9.26
CA GLU A 44 -21.88 6.03 10.01
C GLU A 44 -20.66 5.51 9.21
N VAL A 45 -20.85 5.20 7.92
CA VAL A 45 -19.75 4.74 7.05
C VAL A 45 -18.68 5.82 6.89
N ASN A 46 -19.06 7.07 6.66
CA ASN A 46 -18.14 8.20 6.58
C ASN A 46 -17.36 8.41 7.88
N GLU A 47 -18.01 8.25 9.03
CA GLU A 47 -17.35 8.34 10.34
C GLU A 47 -16.27 7.26 10.48
N TRP A 48 -16.56 6.00 10.14
CA TRP A 48 -15.58 4.91 10.18
C TRP A 48 -14.40 5.14 9.22
N LEU A 49 -14.69 5.65 8.02
CA LEU A 49 -13.65 5.97 7.04
C LEU A 49 -12.80 7.16 7.50
N LEU A 50 -13.44 8.18 8.11
CA LEU A 50 -12.74 9.34 8.66
C LEU A 50 -11.80 8.93 9.81
N GLN A 51 -12.26 8.05 10.71
CA GLN A 51 -11.42 7.50 11.77
C GLN A 51 -10.17 6.80 11.21
N THR A 52 -10.35 6.01 10.14
CA THR A 52 -9.22 5.32 9.48
C THR A 52 -8.26 6.32 8.84
N ARG A 53 -8.79 7.36 8.17
CA ARG A 53 -8.00 8.44 7.55
C ARG A 53 -7.20 9.23 8.59
N GLU A 54 -7.85 9.61 9.68
CA GLU A 54 -7.19 10.34 10.77
C GLU A 54 -6.12 9.48 11.42
N PHE A 55 -6.37 8.18 11.58
CA PHE A 55 -5.39 7.27 12.15
C PHE A 55 -4.16 7.08 11.25
N ARG A 56 -4.34 7.02 9.93
CA ARG A 56 -3.23 7.00 8.98
C ARG A 56 -2.36 8.26 9.10
N ARG A 57 -3.00 9.42 9.17
CA ARG A 57 -2.31 10.69 9.39
C ARG A 57 -1.58 10.70 10.75
N LEU A 58 -2.23 10.19 11.80
CA LEU A 58 -1.62 10.04 13.13
C LEU A 58 -0.35 9.17 13.10
N MET A 59 -0.37 8.06 12.35
CA MET A 59 0.80 7.19 12.19
C MET A 59 1.98 7.86 11.46
N GLU A 60 1.70 8.82 10.57
CA GLU A 60 2.73 9.60 9.87
C GLU A 60 3.29 10.74 10.74
N GLU A 61 2.45 11.37 11.58
CA GLU A 61 2.78 12.53 12.38
C GLU A 61 3.40 12.19 13.75
N VAL A 62 3.09 11.01 14.32
CA VAL A 62 3.52 10.56 15.66
C VAL A 62 4.38 9.31 15.54
N GLU A 63 5.70 9.46 15.68
CA GLU A 63 6.67 8.36 15.54
C GLU A 63 6.48 7.23 16.57
N ASP A 64 6.11 7.55 17.81
CA ASP A 64 5.98 6.61 18.93
C ASP A 64 4.55 6.52 19.47
N PHE A 65 3.59 6.14 18.59
CA PHE A 65 2.23 5.91 19.05
C PHE A 65 2.15 4.68 19.98
N PRO A 66 1.58 4.81 21.21
CA PRO A 66 1.78 3.82 22.29
C PRO A 66 0.95 2.53 22.18
N LEU A 67 0.35 2.20 21.03
CA LEU A 67 -0.56 1.07 20.88
C LEU A 67 0.12 -0.33 20.87
N GLN A 68 1.42 -0.44 21.01
CA GLN A 68 2.12 -1.73 20.88
C GLN A 68 2.25 -2.54 22.19
N TYR A 69 1.78 -2.03 23.32
CA TYR A 69 2.08 -2.59 24.65
C TYR A 69 0.85 -2.81 25.53
N PHE A 70 -0.19 -3.49 25.05
CA PHE A 70 -1.34 -3.80 25.91
C PHE A 70 -1.68 -5.30 25.92
N TYR A 71 -2.31 -5.72 27.02
CA TYR A 71 -2.67 -7.11 27.27
C TYR A 71 -4.14 -7.20 27.71
N ASP A 72 -4.77 -8.32 27.37
CA ASP A 72 -6.17 -8.55 27.75
C ASP A 72 -6.29 -9.06 29.18
N VAL A 73 -6.75 -8.20 30.06
CA VAL A 73 -7.04 -8.57 31.47
C VAL A 73 -8.53 -8.45 31.81
N ARG A 74 -9.42 -8.44 30.79
CA ARG A 74 -10.86 -8.29 31.00
C ARG A 74 -11.44 -9.37 31.93
N GLU A 75 -11.01 -10.61 31.77
CA GLU A 75 -11.46 -11.73 32.63
C GLU A 75 -11.04 -11.49 34.09
N SER A 76 -9.83 -11.04 34.33
CA SER A 76 -9.31 -10.70 35.63
C SER A 76 -10.11 -9.55 36.28
N ILE A 77 -10.41 -8.49 35.48
CA ILE A 77 -11.23 -7.36 35.95
C ILE A 77 -12.68 -7.79 36.28
N VAL A 78 -13.25 -8.71 35.50
CA VAL A 78 -14.56 -9.28 35.81
C VAL A 78 -14.52 -10.12 37.11
N ARG A 79 -13.47 -10.95 37.28
CA ARG A 79 -13.25 -11.80 38.47
C ARG A 79 -13.14 -10.97 39.75
N ILE A 80 -12.40 -9.88 39.75
CA ILE A 80 -12.20 -9.03 40.94
C ILE A 80 -13.43 -8.24 41.39
N ARG A 81 -14.53 -8.31 40.65
CA ARG A 81 -15.84 -7.78 41.18
C ARG A 81 -16.34 -8.54 42.40
N VAL A 82 -15.90 -9.78 42.57
CA VAL A 82 -16.21 -10.59 43.74
C VAL A 82 -15.30 -10.13 44.88
N GLU A 83 -15.87 -9.90 46.05
CA GLU A 83 -15.10 -9.54 47.25
C GLU A 83 -14.11 -10.66 47.64
N ASN A 84 -13.00 -10.27 48.24
CA ASN A 84 -11.92 -11.16 48.68
C ASN A 84 -11.15 -11.86 47.52
N THR A 85 -11.34 -11.44 46.31
CA THR A 85 -10.47 -11.80 45.18
C THR A 85 -9.43 -10.71 44.97
N HIS A 86 -8.29 -11.08 44.42
CA HIS A 86 -7.22 -10.15 44.06
C HIS A 86 -6.67 -10.42 42.67
N LEU A 87 -6.00 -9.42 42.10
CA LEU A 87 -5.18 -9.57 40.90
C LEU A 87 -3.85 -10.19 41.27
N GLU A 88 -3.40 -11.14 40.47
CA GLU A 88 -2.04 -11.71 40.60
C GLU A 88 -0.97 -10.71 40.09
N GLU A 89 0.31 -10.94 40.38
CA GLU A 89 1.40 -10.07 39.98
C GLU A 89 1.43 -9.81 38.48
N ASP A 90 1.31 -10.87 37.67
CA ASP A 90 1.36 -10.79 36.21
C ASP A 90 0.13 -10.04 35.64
N GLU A 91 -1.07 -10.32 36.18
CA GLU A 91 -2.31 -9.62 35.82
C GLU A 91 -2.24 -8.11 36.16
N LEU A 92 -1.65 -7.80 37.31
CA LEU A 92 -1.42 -6.42 37.74
C LEU A 92 -0.44 -5.68 36.84
N PHE A 93 0.61 -6.37 36.40
CA PHE A 93 1.60 -5.83 35.50
C PHE A 93 1.02 -5.58 34.10
N ASP A 94 0.21 -6.51 33.59
CA ASP A 94 -0.50 -6.39 32.31
C ASP A 94 -1.57 -5.28 32.36
N LEU A 95 -2.29 -5.17 33.47
CA LEU A 95 -3.21 -4.05 33.71
C LEU A 95 -2.47 -2.70 33.68
N ARG A 96 -1.35 -2.61 34.37
CA ARG A 96 -0.49 -1.40 34.37
C ARG A 96 -0.10 -0.99 32.95
N ARG A 97 0.35 -1.94 32.13
CA ARG A 97 0.78 -1.70 30.75
C ARG A 97 -0.38 -1.21 29.89
N SER A 98 -1.54 -1.88 30.01
CA SER A 98 -2.73 -1.51 29.26
C SER A 98 -3.27 -0.14 29.66
N LEU A 99 -3.35 0.16 30.97
CA LEU A 99 -3.80 1.48 31.46
C LEU A 99 -2.82 2.61 31.05
N SER A 100 -1.52 2.33 31.05
CA SER A 100 -0.51 3.30 30.58
C SER A 100 -0.65 3.56 29.07
N THR A 101 -0.95 2.52 28.28
CA THR A 101 -1.24 2.65 26.84
C THR A 101 -2.49 3.48 26.60
N ILE A 102 -3.57 3.20 27.33
CA ILE A 102 -4.84 3.97 27.25
C ILE A 102 -4.59 5.43 27.57
N ASP A 103 -3.91 5.71 28.69
CA ASP A 103 -3.59 7.08 29.12
C ASP A 103 -2.75 7.83 28.06
N GLY A 104 -1.77 7.14 27.45
CA GLY A 104 -0.96 7.69 26.36
C GLY A 104 -1.80 8.03 25.13
N ILE A 105 -2.66 7.11 24.68
CA ILE A 105 -3.54 7.32 23.53
C ILE A 105 -4.52 8.46 23.79
N VAL A 106 -5.20 8.44 24.96
CA VAL A 106 -6.19 9.47 25.33
C VAL A 106 -5.53 10.85 25.40
N LYS A 107 -4.31 10.96 25.92
CA LYS A 107 -3.56 12.23 25.94
C LYS A 107 -3.27 12.76 24.54
N ILE A 108 -2.84 11.89 23.62
CA ILE A 108 -2.55 12.27 22.23
C ILE A 108 -3.82 12.73 21.53
N LEU A 109 -4.91 11.98 21.65
CA LEU A 109 -6.17 12.30 20.97
C LEU A 109 -6.92 13.49 21.55
N ASN A 110 -6.71 13.82 22.82
CA ASN A 110 -7.32 14.97 23.51
C ASN A 110 -6.42 16.22 23.49
N HIS A 111 -5.24 16.14 22.90
CA HIS A 111 -4.40 17.32 22.69
C HIS A 111 -5.08 18.26 21.70
N SER A 112 -5.19 19.55 22.06
CA SER A 112 -5.76 20.58 21.18
C SER A 112 -4.68 21.56 20.74
N ASP A 113 -4.74 22.01 19.50
CA ASP A 113 -3.81 23.01 18.95
C ASP A 113 -3.88 24.36 19.70
N ASP A 114 -4.98 24.61 20.43
CA ASP A 114 -5.19 25.84 21.20
C ASP A 114 -4.58 25.79 22.61
N ASP A 115 -4.14 24.62 23.12
CA ASP A 115 -3.53 24.51 24.46
C ASP A 115 -2.18 25.26 24.54
N GLU A 116 -1.53 25.55 23.40
CA GLU A 116 -0.34 26.41 23.32
C GLU A 116 -0.68 27.91 23.20
N ALA A 117 -1.92 28.26 22.84
CA ALA A 117 -2.35 29.63 22.53
C ALA A 117 -3.19 30.30 23.63
N GLU A 118 -3.43 29.67 24.77
CA GLU A 118 -4.36 30.14 25.83
C GLU A 118 -3.89 31.34 26.65
N GLN A 119 -3.13 32.30 26.12
CA GLN A 119 -2.73 33.47 26.93
C GLN A 119 -3.24 34.82 26.46
N GLU A 120 -3.99 34.99 25.37
CA GLU A 120 -4.26 36.37 24.93
C GLU A 120 -5.67 36.84 24.63
N ASP A 121 -6.73 36.02 24.48
CA ASP A 121 -8.04 36.57 24.16
C ASP A 121 -9.23 35.81 24.82
N GLY A 122 -9.99 36.52 25.65
CA GLY A 122 -11.12 36.04 26.47
C GLY A 122 -12.41 35.66 25.72
N TRP A 123 -12.34 35.20 24.48
CA TRP A 123 -13.46 34.63 23.73
C TRP A 123 -13.27 33.11 23.62
N ARG A 124 -14.26 32.35 24.14
CA ARG A 124 -14.30 30.88 23.98
C ARG A 124 -14.37 30.54 22.50
N ARG A 125 -13.20 30.23 21.88
CA ARG A 125 -13.16 29.52 20.60
C ARG A 125 -13.47 28.05 20.86
N GLU A 126 -14.21 27.43 19.97
CA GLU A 126 -14.37 25.95 20.00
C GLU A 126 -12.97 25.33 19.86
N LYS A 127 -12.61 24.44 20.79
CA LYS A 127 -11.34 23.74 20.76
C LYS A 127 -11.22 22.93 19.46
N LYS A 128 -10.18 23.16 18.71
CA LYS A 128 -9.92 22.45 17.47
C LYS A 128 -8.97 21.31 17.73
N TYR A 129 -9.45 20.08 17.52
CA TYR A 129 -8.67 18.88 17.69
C TYR A 129 -8.04 18.47 16.36
N PRO A 130 -6.76 18.04 16.33
CA PRO A 130 -6.08 17.55 15.13
C PRO A 130 -6.79 16.34 14.49
N TYR A 131 -7.38 15.48 15.34
CA TYR A 131 -8.06 14.23 14.95
C TYR A 131 -9.49 14.17 15.51
N PRO A 132 -10.44 14.93 14.95
CA PRO A 132 -11.77 15.09 15.56
C PRO A 132 -12.59 13.80 15.62
N ALA A 133 -12.46 12.87 14.66
CA ALA A 133 -13.19 11.60 14.70
C ALA A 133 -12.61 10.64 15.74
N LEU A 134 -11.29 10.57 15.87
CA LEU A 134 -10.64 9.78 16.93
C LEU A 134 -10.84 10.41 18.30
N HIS A 135 -10.86 11.75 18.39
CA HIS A 135 -11.18 12.45 19.64
C HIS A 135 -12.58 12.10 20.15
N ARG A 136 -13.60 12.03 19.27
CA ARG A 136 -14.95 11.60 19.66
C ARG A 136 -14.97 10.22 20.32
N LEU A 137 -14.10 9.30 19.90
CA LEU A 137 -13.97 7.98 20.51
C LEU A 137 -13.31 8.03 21.90
N SER A 138 -12.40 8.99 22.14
CA SER A 138 -11.65 9.11 23.39
C SER A 138 -12.29 10.05 24.39
N ALA A 139 -13.28 10.87 24.01
CA ALA A 139 -13.86 11.94 24.84
C ALA A 139 -14.46 11.42 26.16
N ASP A 140 -15.11 10.26 26.13
CA ASP A 140 -15.77 9.64 27.30
C ASP A 140 -14.88 8.56 27.96
N VAL A 141 -13.67 8.35 27.50
CA VAL A 141 -12.78 7.31 28.03
C VAL A 141 -12.05 7.83 29.27
N MET A 142 -12.26 7.13 30.38
CA MET A 142 -11.59 7.44 31.65
C MET A 142 -10.14 6.95 31.63
N SER A 143 -9.19 7.82 31.95
CA SER A 143 -7.80 7.46 32.17
C SER A 143 -7.49 7.29 33.65
N PHE A 144 -6.52 6.44 33.98
CA PHE A 144 -6.23 6.02 35.37
C PHE A 144 -4.76 6.25 35.76
N PRO A 145 -4.20 7.47 35.63
CA PRO A 145 -2.77 7.72 35.91
C PRO A 145 -2.42 7.45 37.38
N GLN A 146 -3.36 7.67 38.32
CA GLN A 146 -3.13 7.38 39.73
C GLN A 146 -3.02 5.88 40.02
N LEU A 147 -3.80 5.04 39.32
CA LEU A 147 -3.69 3.59 39.45
C LEU A 147 -2.35 3.12 38.88
N VAL A 148 -1.95 3.61 37.71
CA VAL A 148 -0.64 3.30 37.10
C VAL A 148 0.49 3.69 38.04
N GLN A 149 0.49 4.91 38.59
CA GLN A 149 1.50 5.37 39.54
C GLN A 149 1.55 4.48 40.80
N ARG A 150 0.39 4.03 41.29
CA ARG A 150 0.35 3.14 42.47
C ARG A 150 0.89 1.77 42.15
N ILE A 151 0.61 1.21 40.96
CA ILE A 151 1.19 -0.06 40.50
C ILE A 151 2.70 0.07 40.40
N ASP A 152 3.24 1.19 39.87
CA ASP A 152 4.67 1.45 39.76
C ASP A 152 5.38 1.54 41.12
N GLN A 153 4.65 1.85 42.20
CA GLN A 153 5.16 1.77 43.57
C GLN A 153 5.19 0.32 44.09
N ILE A 154 4.27 -0.53 43.62
CA ILE A 154 4.16 -1.94 44.04
C ILE A 154 5.08 -2.83 43.24
N LEU A 155 5.08 -2.69 41.89
CA LEU A 155 5.83 -3.53 40.97
C LEU A 155 7.10 -2.82 40.49
N ASP A 156 8.10 -3.61 40.17
CA ASP A 156 9.29 -3.19 39.45
C ASP A 156 9.08 -3.23 37.93
N LYS A 157 10.12 -2.87 37.17
CA LYS A 157 10.12 -2.89 35.70
C LYS A 157 9.95 -4.30 35.07
N PHE A 158 10.10 -5.34 35.85
CA PHE A 158 9.96 -6.73 35.42
C PHE A 158 8.63 -7.36 35.87
N GLY A 159 7.78 -6.59 36.53
CA GLY A 159 6.49 -7.05 37.04
C GLY A 159 6.57 -7.80 38.38
N LYS A 160 7.71 -7.70 39.10
CA LYS A 160 7.86 -8.31 40.43
C LYS A 160 7.58 -7.29 41.53
N ILE A 161 7.01 -7.76 42.65
CA ILE A 161 6.74 -6.89 43.79
C ILE A 161 8.06 -6.35 44.35
N ARG A 162 8.14 -5.02 44.45
CA ARG A 162 9.30 -4.34 44.97
C ARG A 162 9.55 -4.67 46.45
N ASP A 163 10.80 -4.76 46.87
CA ASP A 163 11.16 -5.00 48.27
C ASP A 163 10.62 -3.93 49.21
N ASN A 164 10.48 -2.72 48.74
CA ASN A 164 9.99 -1.55 49.49
C ASN A 164 8.52 -1.23 49.18
N ALA A 165 7.71 -2.16 48.62
CA ALA A 165 6.31 -1.96 48.34
C ALA A 165 5.52 -1.62 49.63
N THR A 166 5.86 -2.24 50.74
CA THR A 166 5.43 -1.87 52.07
C THR A 166 6.61 -1.95 53.05
N PRO A 167 6.60 -1.19 54.20
CA PRO A 167 7.60 -1.29 55.23
C PRO A 167 7.73 -2.69 55.82
N GLU A 168 6.56 -3.37 55.96
CA GLU A 168 6.47 -4.74 56.46
C GLU A 168 7.19 -5.73 55.54
N LEU A 169 6.94 -5.69 54.26
CA LEU A 169 7.57 -6.54 53.26
C LEU A 169 9.09 -6.34 53.25
N LEU A 170 9.53 -5.07 53.34
CA LEU A 170 10.94 -4.75 53.38
C LEU A 170 11.61 -5.37 54.59
N GLN A 171 10.97 -5.34 55.76
CA GLN A 171 11.46 -5.95 56.99
C GLN A 171 11.57 -7.46 56.84
N ILE A 172 10.49 -8.12 56.36
CA ILE A 172 10.45 -9.57 56.17
C ILE A 172 11.57 -10.01 55.23
N ARG A 173 11.72 -9.38 54.07
CA ARG A 173 12.79 -9.72 53.10
C ARG A 173 14.19 -9.48 53.64
N ARG A 174 14.38 -8.45 54.45
CA ARG A 174 15.67 -8.19 55.15
C ARG A 174 16.00 -9.28 56.16
N GLU A 175 14.99 -9.69 56.96
CA GLU A 175 15.15 -10.76 57.94
C GLU A 175 15.39 -12.11 57.22
N LEU A 176 14.68 -12.39 56.13
CA LEU A 176 14.87 -13.60 55.31
C LEU A 176 16.28 -13.67 54.75
N ALA A 177 16.74 -12.62 54.08
CA ALA A 177 18.13 -12.55 53.54
C ALA A 177 19.18 -12.69 54.61
N LYS A 178 18.98 -12.08 55.80
CA LYS A 178 19.86 -12.20 56.99
C LYS A 178 19.89 -13.63 57.51
N THR A 179 18.73 -14.29 57.63
CA THR A 179 18.61 -15.64 58.15
C THR A 179 19.23 -16.64 57.17
N GLU A 180 18.90 -16.56 55.87
CA GLU A 180 19.54 -17.37 54.83
C GLU A 180 21.06 -17.20 54.80
N GLY A 181 21.54 -15.95 54.83
CA GLY A 181 22.99 -15.66 54.89
C GLY A 181 23.66 -16.14 56.16
N SER A 182 22.92 -16.42 57.24
CA SER A 182 23.45 -16.96 58.50
C SER A 182 23.63 -18.47 58.47
N ILE A 183 22.76 -19.19 57.71
CA ILE A 183 22.74 -20.65 57.70
C ILE A 183 24.08 -21.22 57.33
N SER A 184 24.67 -20.80 56.23
CA SER A 184 26.00 -21.27 55.79
C SER A 184 27.08 -20.94 56.82
N ARG A 185 27.09 -19.74 57.40
CA ARG A 185 28.08 -19.35 58.43
C ARG A 185 27.94 -20.20 59.65
N THR A 186 26.75 -20.44 60.17
CA THR A 186 26.45 -21.26 61.33
C THR A 186 26.90 -22.70 61.04
N LEU A 187 26.51 -23.25 59.89
CA LEU A 187 26.90 -24.61 59.49
C LEU A 187 28.42 -24.80 59.44
N TYR A 188 29.15 -23.87 58.79
CA TYR A 188 30.60 -23.88 58.74
C TYR A 188 31.23 -23.65 60.12
N GLY A 189 30.62 -22.87 60.98
CA GLY A 189 31.04 -22.71 62.37
C GLY A 189 30.95 -24.05 63.14
N ILE A 190 29.81 -24.75 63.07
CA ILE A 190 29.60 -26.05 63.68
C ILE A 190 30.54 -27.11 63.11
N LEU A 191 30.72 -27.11 61.79
CA LEU A 191 31.63 -28.03 61.12
C LEU A 191 33.06 -27.84 61.59
N ARG A 192 33.56 -26.60 61.70
CA ARG A 192 34.90 -26.30 62.19
C ARG A 192 35.05 -26.71 63.66
N ALA A 193 34.08 -26.51 64.51
CA ALA A 193 34.07 -26.97 65.89
C ALA A 193 34.14 -28.52 65.95
N ALA A 194 33.30 -29.19 65.14
CA ALA A 194 33.28 -30.65 65.07
C ALA A 194 34.63 -31.24 64.51
N GLN A 195 35.24 -30.53 63.56
CA GLN A 195 36.59 -30.89 63.07
C GLN A 195 37.68 -30.69 64.15
N SER A 196 37.63 -29.63 64.95
CA SER A 196 38.58 -29.42 66.02
C SER A 196 38.45 -30.40 67.18
N GLU A 197 37.26 -30.92 67.40
CA GLU A 197 36.97 -31.96 68.41
C GLU A 197 37.22 -33.39 67.88
N GLY A 198 37.59 -33.56 66.62
CA GLY A 198 37.82 -34.86 65.95
C GLY A 198 36.53 -35.67 65.69
N VAL A 199 35.37 -35.02 65.69
CA VAL A 199 34.08 -35.64 65.42
C VAL A 199 33.88 -35.82 63.92
N VAL A 200 34.46 -34.94 63.10
CA VAL A 200 34.42 -34.92 61.64
C VAL A 200 35.85 -34.80 61.12
N GLU A 201 36.20 -35.42 60.07
CA GLU A 201 37.51 -35.33 59.42
C GLU A 201 37.76 -33.95 58.87
N LYS A 202 39.06 -33.52 58.81
CA LYS A 202 39.46 -32.15 58.46
C LYS A 202 39.12 -31.74 57.01
N ASP A 203 39.01 -32.69 56.12
CA ASP A 203 38.70 -32.50 54.67
C ASP A 203 37.19 -32.60 54.31
N VAL A 204 36.37 -32.89 55.27
CA VAL A 204 34.89 -32.97 55.06
C VAL A 204 34.31 -31.57 54.87
N THR A 205 33.47 -31.45 53.84
CA THR A 205 32.69 -30.24 53.55
C THR A 205 31.19 -30.52 53.71
N PRO A 206 30.39 -29.54 53.97
CA PRO A 206 28.89 -29.68 53.96
C PRO A 206 28.42 -30.19 52.61
N THR A 207 27.45 -31.07 52.62
CA THR A 207 26.80 -31.58 51.39
C THR A 207 25.33 -31.26 51.40
N LEU A 208 24.74 -31.18 50.17
CA LEU A 208 23.31 -30.96 50.00
C LEU A 208 22.60 -32.33 49.90
N ARG A 209 21.61 -32.57 50.77
CA ARG A 209 20.73 -33.75 50.74
C ARG A 209 19.29 -33.29 50.85
N ASP A 210 18.47 -33.70 49.93
CA ASP A 210 17.04 -33.31 49.86
C ASP A 210 16.83 -31.80 50.04
N GLY A 211 17.70 -31.03 49.42
CA GLY A 211 17.62 -29.56 49.44
C GLY A 211 18.12 -28.95 50.80
N ARG A 212 18.72 -29.73 51.70
CA ARG A 212 19.22 -29.28 52.99
C ARG A 212 20.74 -29.42 53.07
N LEU A 213 21.38 -28.46 53.71
CA LEU A 213 22.78 -28.48 53.99
C LEU A 213 23.04 -29.34 55.24
N VAL A 214 23.78 -30.45 55.08
CA VAL A 214 24.06 -31.41 56.13
C VAL A 214 25.56 -31.64 56.31
N ILE A 215 25.94 -32.04 57.50
CA ILE A 215 27.32 -32.45 57.85
C ILE A 215 27.40 -33.98 57.77
N PRO A 216 28.25 -34.54 56.95
CA PRO A 216 28.51 -35.96 56.94
C PRO A 216 29.34 -36.38 58.19
N VAL A 217 28.84 -37.31 58.98
CA VAL A 217 29.39 -37.74 60.27
C VAL A 217 29.48 -39.29 60.35
N ILE A 218 30.49 -39.78 61.02
CA ILE A 218 30.60 -41.24 61.25
C ILE A 218 29.51 -41.68 62.22
N PRO A 219 28.79 -42.78 62.01
CA PRO A 219 27.64 -43.22 62.81
C PRO A 219 27.91 -43.34 64.34
N THR A 220 29.11 -43.71 64.71
CA THR A 220 29.48 -43.83 66.13
C THR A 220 29.57 -42.49 66.84
N LEU A 221 29.77 -41.38 66.12
CA LEU A 221 29.93 -40.01 66.65
C LEU A 221 28.66 -39.16 66.41
N LYS A 222 27.63 -39.72 65.86
CA LYS A 222 26.42 -38.99 65.50
C LYS A 222 25.76 -38.22 66.68
N ARG A 223 25.92 -38.67 67.94
CA ARG A 223 25.41 -38.03 69.14
C ARG A 223 26.23 -36.82 69.58
N LYS A 224 27.36 -36.57 69.03
CA LYS A 224 28.24 -35.42 69.31
C LYS A 224 27.71 -34.14 68.66
N ILE A 225 27.08 -34.26 67.50
CA ILE A 225 26.41 -33.13 66.81
C ILE A 225 24.93 -33.25 67.14
N LYS A 226 24.35 -32.25 67.83
CA LYS A 226 22.91 -32.12 68.01
C LYS A 226 22.23 -31.76 66.69
N GLY A 227 21.30 -32.57 66.24
CA GLY A 227 20.63 -32.29 65.00
C GLY A 227 19.71 -33.43 64.49
N ILE A 228 19.15 -33.25 63.32
CA ILE A 228 18.27 -34.24 62.66
C ILE A 228 19.09 -35.02 61.65
N VAL A 229 18.98 -36.35 61.70
CA VAL A 229 19.58 -37.25 60.69
C VAL A 229 18.61 -37.28 59.51
N HIS A 230 19.09 -36.87 58.33
CA HIS A 230 18.28 -36.84 57.10
C HIS A 230 18.54 -38.08 56.21
N ASP A 231 19.77 -38.55 56.20
CA ASP A 231 20.13 -39.69 55.31
C ASP A 231 21.31 -40.46 55.92
N GLU A 232 21.46 -41.70 55.42
CA GLU A 232 22.63 -42.52 55.65
C GLU A 232 23.25 -42.96 54.31
N SER A 233 24.57 -43.03 54.24
CA SER A 233 25.21 -43.49 53.04
C SER A 233 24.83 -44.97 52.75
N ALA A 234 24.76 -45.36 51.49
CA ALA A 234 24.41 -46.73 51.08
C ALA A 234 25.27 -47.84 51.74
N THR A 235 26.45 -47.49 52.25
CA THR A 235 27.34 -48.37 52.95
C THR A 235 27.20 -48.32 54.50
N GLY A 236 26.28 -47.47 55.01
CA GLY A 236 26.10 -47.25 56.46
C GLY A 236 27.28 -46.60 57.16
N ARG A 237 28.29 -46.13 56.42
CA ARG A 237 29.53 -45.52 57.03
C ARG A 237 29.44 -44.07 57.32
N THR A 238 28.49 -43.40 56.78
CA THR A 238 28.29 -41.91 56.99
C THR A 238 26.85 -41.62 57.23
N VAL A 239 26.55 -40.80 58.20
CA VAL A 239 25.24 -40.27 58.54
C VAL A 239 25.24 -38.75 58.26
N PHE A 240 24.23 -38.27 57.60
CA PHE A 240 24.08 -36.89 57.23
C PHE A 240 23.20 -36.18 58.26
N ILE A 241 23.81 -35.24 59.00
CA ILE A 241 23.14 -34.57 60.12
C ILE A 241 22.97 -33.07 59.75
N GLU A 242 21.73 -32.59 59.87
CA GLU A 242 21.44 -31.17 59.91
C GLU A 242 21.48 -30.71 61.35
N PRO A 243 22.42 -29.83 61.73
CA PRO A 243 22.51 -29.33 63.09
C PRO A 243 21.21 -28.61 63.55
N THR A 244 20.91 -28.65 64.84
CA THR A 244 19.67 -28.03 65.41
C THR A 244 19.59 -26.57 65.06
N GLU A 245 20.69 -25.81 65.16
CA GLU A 245 20.72 -24.38 64.86
C GLU A 245 20.43 -24.10 63.36
N VAL A 246 20.80 -25.01 62.47
CA VAL A 246 20.50 -24.95 61.02
C VAL A 246 19.03 -25.32 60.81
N VAL A 247 18.52 -26.33 61.49
CA VAL A 247 17.07 -26.68 61.45
C VAL A 247 16.19 -25.51 61.89
N GLU A 248 16.55 -24.85 62.99
CA GLU A 248 15.86 -23.67 63.50
C GLU A 248 15.90 -22.50 62.49
N ALA A 249 17.07 -22.24 61.89
CA ALA A 249 17.22 -21.20 60.89
C ALA A 249 16.40 -21.53 59.64
N ASN A 250 16.41 -22.76 59.16
CA ASN A 250 15.58 -23.21 58.00
C ASN A 250 14.07 -23.12 58.28
N ASN A 251 13.68 -23.42 59.52
CA ASN A 251 12.27 -23.26 59.92
C ASN A 251 11.90 -21.78 59.93
N ARG A 252 12.80 -20.90 60.45
CA ARG A 252 12.52 -19.47 60.43
C ARG A 252 12.48 -18.91 58.98
N VAL A 253 13.29 -19.39 58.07
CA VAL A 253 13.19 -19.05 56.66
C VAL A 253 11.78 -19.41 56.13
N ARG A 254 11.28 -20.61 56.40
CA ARG A 254 9.93 -21.00 55.97
C ARG A 254 8.81 -20.19 56.57
N GLU A 255 8.97 -19.83 57.86
CA GLU A 255 8.02 -18.93 58.49
C GLU A 255 8.03 -17.56 57.80
N LEU A 256 9.20 -17.00 57.59
CA LEU A 256 9.36 -15.71 56.89
C LEU A 256 8.85 -15.77 55.42
N GLU A 257 9.07 -16.85 54.68
CA GLU A 257 8.51 -17.06 53.32
C GLU A 257 6.96 -17.11 53.40
N GLY A 258 6.43 -17.72 54.45
CA GLY A 258 5.00 -17.75 54.70
C GLY A 258 4.41 -16.39 55.07
N GLU A 259 5.14 -15.59 55.87
CA GLU A 259 4.84 -14.20 56.19
C GLU A 259 4.91 -13.32 54.95
N GLU A 260 5.94 -13.50 54.12
CA GLU A 260 6.13 -12.78 52.83
C GLU A 260 4.93 -13.02 51.90
N ARG A 261 4.53 -14.28 51.67
CA ARG A 261 3.37 -14.59 50.82
C ARG A 261 2.07 -13.96 51.36
N LYS A 262 1.85 -13.98 52.67
CA LYS A 262 0.68 -13.33 53.27
C LYS A 262 0.67 -11.82 53.07
N GLU A 263 1.85 -11.21 53.22
CA GLU A 263 2.00 -9.77 52.97
C GLU A 263 1.84 -9.39 51.50
N ILE A 264 2.36 -10.18 50.57
CA ILE A 264 2.11 -10.03 49.14
C ILE A 264 0.66 -10.10 48.81
N ILE A 265 -0.07 -11.13 49.31
CA ILE A 265 -1.50 -11.25 49.10
C ILE A 265 -2.24 -10.04 49.69
N ARG A 266 -1.83 -9.54 50.87
CA ARG A 266 -2.39 -8.34 51.47
C ARG A 266 -2.22 -7.11 50.59
N ILE A 267 -1.02 -6.89 50.05
CA ILE A 267 -0.70 -5.77 49.14
C ILE A 267 -1.60 -5.86 47.90
N LEU A 268 -1.65 -7.03 47.23
CA LEU A 268 -2.45 -7.25 46.04
C LEU A 268 -3.95 -7.07 46.31
N THR A 269 -4.45 -7.57 47.47
CA THR A 269 -5.83 -7.42 47.85
C THR A 269 -6.19 -5.96 48.17
N ASP A 270 -5.36 -5.24 48.90
CA ASP A 270 -5.53 -3.82 49.20
C ASP A 270 -5.53 -2.95 47.94
N PHE A 271 -4.68 -3.27 46.99
CA PHE A 271 -4.71 -2.59 45.69
C PHE A 271 -5.94 -2.95 44.87
N THR A 272 -6.28 -4.23 44.77
CA THR A 272 -7.48 -4.70 44.05
C THR A 272 -8.74 -4.06 44.58
N ASN A 273 -8.87 -3.87 45.89
CA ASN A 273 -9.98 -3.16 46.51
C ASN A 273 -10.14 -1.72 46.04
N LYS A 274 -9.01 -1.07 45.65
CA LYS A 274 -9.02 0.28 45.06
C LYS A 274 -9.40 0.27 43.59
N VAL A 275 -9.06 -0.81 42.85
CA VAL A 275 -9.44 -0.99 41.45
C VAL A 275 -10.89 -1.38 41.25
N ARG A 276 -11.45 -2.19 42.19
CA ARG A 276 -12.78 -2.76 42.11
C ARG A 276 -13.90 -1.77 41.81
N PRO A 277 -13.94 -0.55 42.40
CA PRO A 277 -14.96 0.45 42.06
C PRO A 277 -14.97 0.89 40.60
N PHE A 278 -13.79 0.84 39.94
CA PHE A 278 -13.59 1.29 38.57
C PHE A 278 -13.65 0.16 37.55
N SER A 279 -14.11 -1.03 37.93
CA SER A 279 -14.11 -2.21 37.06
C SER A 279 -14.92 -2.01 35.78
N ARG A 280 -15.98 -1.20 35.80
CA ARG A 280 -16.81 -0.90 34.63
C ARG A 280 -16.07 0.04 33.69
N GLU A 281 -15.56 1.12 34.19
CA GLU A 281 -14.86 2.16 33.47
C GLU A 281 -13.56 1.60 32.83
N ILE A 282 -12.88 0.70 33.55
CA ILE A 282 -11.71 -0.02 32.98
C ILE A 282 -12.14 -0.90 31.80
N LEU A 283 -13.25 -1.65 31.93
CA LEU A 283 -13.75 -2.47 30.82
C LEU A 283 -14.18 -1.62 29.61
N ASP A 284 -14.77 -0.45 29.84
CA ASP A 284 -15.13 0.48 28.78
C ASP A 284 -13.87 1.05 28.09
N SER A 285 -12.79 1.32 28.86
CA SER A 285 -11.49 1.71 28.32
C SER A 285 -10.86 0.56 27.46
N TYR A 286 -11.09 -0.70 27.82
CA TYR A 286 -10.67 -1.84 27.00
C TYR A 286 -11.49 -1.98 25.71
N ARG A 287 -12.76 -1.58 25.70
CA ARG A 287 -13.57 -1.51 24.47
C ARG A 287 -13.01 -0.45 23.52
N PHE A 288 -12.68 0.72 24.06
CA PHE A 288 -12.01 1.77 23.30
C PHE A 288 -10.70 1.24 22.70
N LEU A 289 -9.86 0.58 23.50
CA LEU A 289 -8.60 0.03 23.05
C LEU A 289 -8.79 -1.01 21.91
N ALA A 290 -9.83 -1.84 22.01
CA ALA A 290 -10.19 -2.79 20.96
C ALA A 290 -10.60 -2.11 19.66
N ILE A 291 -11.33 -0.99 19.74
CA ILE A 291 -11.72 -0.18 18.56
C ILE A 291 -10.50 0.47 17.94
N ILE A 292 -9.59 1.02 18.73
CA ILE A 292 -8.35 1.63 18.23
C ILE A 292 -7.45 0.58 17.54
N ASP A 293 -7.36 -0.63 18.09
CA ASP A 293 -6.62 -1.75 17.44
C ASP A 293 -7.25 -2.11 16.08
N LEU A 294 -8.60 -2.17 16.01
CA LEU A 294 -9.29 -2.39 14.73
C LEU A 294 -9.01 -1.24 13.72
N ILE A 295 -9.06 0.02 14.17
CA ILE A 295 -8.80 1.18 13.30
C ILE A 295 -7.35 1.15 12.81
N GLN A 296 -6.39 0.81 13.66
CA GLN A 296 -5.01 0.60 13.25
C GLN A 296 -4.88 -0.51 12.21
N ALA A 297 -5.56 -1.64 12.42
CA ALA A 297 -5.56 -2.75 11.47
C ALA A 297 -6.16 -2.34 10.12
N LYS A 298 -7.28 -1.56 10.12
CA LYS A 298 -7.87 -0.97 8.90
C LYS A 298 -6.89 -0.03 8.21
N ALA A 299 -6.19 0.83 8.95
CA ALA A 299 -5.20 1.77 8.40
C ALA A 299 -4.02 1.04 7.74
N LYS A 300 -3.45 0.03 8.38
CA LYS A 300 -2.38 -0.81 7.83
C LYS A 300 -2.83 -1.60 6.60
N LEU A 301 -4.04 -2.15 6.62
CA LEU A 301 -4.61 -2.84 5.47
C LEU A 301 -4.81 -1.88 4.30
N ALA A 302 -5.31 -0.66 4.56
CA ALA A 302 -5.48 0.38 3.55
C ALA A 302 -4.14 0.77 2.90
N GLU A 303 -3.09 0.92 3.68
CA GLU A 303 -1.75 1.21 3.19
C GLU A 303 -1.22 0.07 2.30
N THR A 304 -1.30 -1.17 2.77
CA THR A 304 -0.88 -2.37 2.02
C THR A 304 -1.62 -2.48 0.69
N GLN A 305 -2.93 -2.17 0.67
CA GLN A 305 -3.76 -2.23 -0.51
C GLN A 305 -3.74 -0.95 -1.35
N GLN A 306 -2.98 0.08 -0.96
CA GLN A 306 -3.02 1.41 -1.56
C GLN A 306 -4.46 1.91 -1.72
N ALA A 307 -5.27 1.64 -0.71
CA ALA A 307 -6.66 2.00 -0.64
C ALA A 307 -6.84 3.42 -0.10
N ILE A 308 -7.96 4.03 -0.44
CA ILE A 308 -8.33 5.36 0.01
C ILE A 308 -9.69 5.32 0.71
N GLU A 309 -10.00 6.39 1.41
CA GLU A 309 -11.26 6.65 2.06
C GLU A 309 -12.07 7.66 1.21
N PRO A 310 -12.90 7.21 0.24
CA PRO A 310 -13.72 8.12 -0.56
C PRO A 310 -14.83 8.71 0.30
N GLU A 311 -15.32 9.88 -0.08
CA GLU A 311 -16.54 10.45 0.48
C GLU A 311 -17.75 9.66 0.01
N VAL A 312 -18.60 9.24 0.94
CA VAL A 312 -19.74 8.38 0.67
C VAL A 312 -21.03 9.20 0.75
N GLU A 313 -21.77 9.21 -0.36
CA GLU A 313 -23.04 9.92 -0.48
C GLU A 313 -24.22 9.04 -0.02
N ALA A 314 -25.28 9.65 0.50
CA ALA A 314 -26.43 8.92 1.04
C ALA A 314 -27.28 8.23 -0.05
N HIS A 315 -27.17 8.64 -1.31
CA HIS A 315 -27.93 8.06 -2.42
C HIS A 315 -27.12 7.03 -3.22
N PRO A 316 -27.74 5.99 -3.72
CA PRO A 316 -27.06 4.90 -4.45
C PRO A 316 -26.41 5.40 -5.73
N HIS A 317 -25.12 5.22 -5.87
CA HIS A 317 -24.36 5.35 -7.11
C HIS A 317 -22.97 4.74 -6.97
N VAL A 318 -22.37 4.41 -8.11
CA VAL A 318 -20.99 3.93 -8.22
C VAL A 318 -20.33 4.67 -9.38
N ASP A 319 -19.29 5.42 -9.11
CA ASP A 319 -18.43 6.03 -10.13
C ASP A 319 -16.98 5.83 -9.71
N TRP A 320 -16.46 4.64 -10.02
CA TRP A 320 -15.11 4.24 -9.63
C TRP A 320 -14.16 4.30 -10.80
N ILE A 321 -13.07 4.98 -10.58
CA ILE A 321 -11.95 5.11 -11.50
C ILE A 321 -10.79 4.28 -10.94
N ARG A 322 -10.26 3.38 -11.76
CA ARG A 322 -9.12 2.51 -11.43
C ARG A 322 -9.37 1.63 -10.21
N ALA A 323 -10.56 1.08 -10.07
CA ALA A 323 -10.87 0.12 -9.03
C ALA A 323 -10.03 -1.17 -9.20
N ILE A 324 -9.43 -1.65 -8.13
CA ILE A 324 -8.57 -2.84 -8.14
C ILE A 324 -9.15 -3.88 -7.17
N HIS A 325 -9.28 -5.12 -7.63
CA HIS A 325 -9.68 -6.22 -6.76
C HIS A 325 -8.54 -6.59 -5.81
N PRO A 326 -8.67 -6.38 -4.48
CA PRO A 326 -7.53 -6.51 -3.55
C PRO A 326 -6.94 -7.92 -3.51
N LEU A 327 -7.77 -8.97 -3.49
CA LEU A 327 -7.29 -10.35 -3.44
C LEU A 327 -6.65 -10.79 -4.76
N LEU A 328 -7.18 -10.32 -5.90
CA LEU A 328 -6.57 -10.57 -7.20
C LEU A 328 -5.20 -9.91 -7.29
N ARG A 329 -5.08 -8.68 -6.79
CA ARG A 329 -3.81 -7.97 -6.72
C ARG A 329 -2.77 -8.77 -5.95
N LEU A 330 -3.08 -9.22 -4.73
CA LEU A 330 -2.18 -10.05 -3.92
C LEU A 330 -1.77 -11.35 -4.62
N SER A 331 -2.71 -11.96 -5.37
CA SER A 331 -2.44 -13.19 -6.12
C SER A 331 -1.52 -12.96 -7.31
N LEU A 332 -1.70 -11.87 -8.07
CA LEU A 332 -0.90 -11.55 -9.25
C LEU A 332 0.46 -10.98 -8.90
N GLU A 333 0.57 -10.18 -7.84
CA GLU A 333 1.86 -9.67 -7.34
C GLU A 333 2.80 -10.81 -6.94
N LYS A 334 2.27 -11.89 -6.35
CA LYS A 334 3.06 -13.11 -6.07
C LYS A 334 3.62 -13.78 -7.34
N LYS A 335 2.98 -13.55 -8.50
CA LYS A 335 3.42 -14.05 -9.81
C LYS A 335 4.21 -13.03 -10.62
N GLY A 336 4.42 -11.82 -10.08
CA GLY A 336 5.09 -10.72 -10.79
C GLY A 336 4.22 -10.03 -11.85
N GLU A 337 2.91 -10.28 -11.84
CA GLU A 337 1.96 -9.72 -12.79
C GLU A 337 1.20 -8.54 -12.18
N LYS A 338 0.69 -7.63 -13.03
CA LYS A 338 -0.08 -6.47 -12.60
C LYS A 338 -1.57 -6.65 -12.88
N VAL A 339 -2.41 -6.23 -11.94
CA VAL A 339 -3.86 -6.17 -12.14
C VAL A 339 -4.20 -5.04 -13.10
N VAL A 340 -5.12 -5.30 -14.03
CA VAL A 340 -5.73 -4.27 -14.86
C VAL A 340 -6.87 -3.63 -14.06
N PRO A 341 -6.81 -2.30 -13.81
CA PRO A 341 -7.85 -1.62 -13.04
C PRO A 341 -9.19 -1.56 -13.78
N LEU A 342 -10.27 -1.55 -13.02
CA LEU A 342 -11.64 -1.44 -13.51
C LEU A 342 -12.13 0.01 -13.39
N ASP A 343 -12.64 0.55 -14.51
CA ASP A 343 -13.42 1.79 -14.50
C ASP A 343 -14.90 1.42 -14.68
N ILE A 344 -15.75 1.82 -13.71
CA ILE A 344 -17.16 1.49 -13.74
C ILE A 344 -18.02 2.63 -13.24
N MET A 345 -19.16 2.86 -13.90
CA MET A 345 -20.11 3.91 -13.56
C MET A 345 -21.53 3.37 -13.58
N LEU A 346 -22.24 3.49 -12.45
CA LEU A 346 -23.66 3.25 -12.27
C LEU A 346 -24.29 4.51 -11.68
N THR A 347 -25.17 5.14 -12.45
CA THR A 347 -25.83 6.40 -12.08
C THR A 347 -27.34 6.23 -12.14
N GLN A 348 -28.08 7.23 -11.68
CA GLN A 348 -29.55 7.21 -11.77
C GLN A 348 -30.08 7.07 -13.21
N GLU A 349 -29.31 7.58 -14.20
CA GLU A 349 -29.66 7.43 -15.63
C GLU A 349 -29.22 6.09 -16.20
N LYS A 350 -28.19 5.45 -15.66
CA LYS A 350 -27.59 4.19 -16.11
C LYS A 350 -27.39 3.26 -14.94
N ARG A 351 -28.47 2.69 -14.46
CA ARG A 351 -28.48 1.89 -13.23
C ARG A 351 -27.93 0.48 -13.42
N ILE A 352 -28.23 -0.13 -14.57
CA ILE A 352 -27.85 -1.52 -14.82
C ILE A 352 -26.84 -1.58 -15.97
N LEU A 353 -25.71 -2.24 -15.71
CA LEU A 353 -24.65 -2.48 -16.68
C LEU A 353 -24.67 -3.96 -17.10
N ILE A 354 -24.90 -4.22 -18.38
CA ILE A 354 -24.83 -5.57 -18.97
C ILE A 354 -23.45 -5.78 -19.58
N ILE A 355 -22.64 -6.64 -18.96
CA ILE A 355 -21.29 -6.93 -19.42
C ILE A 355 -21.30 -8.16 -20.33
N SER A 356 -20.79 -8.02 -21.55
CA SER A 356 -20.62 -9.11 -22.50
C SER A 356 -19.16 -9.19 -23.00
N GLY A 357 -18.79 -10.32 -23.57
CA GLY A 357 -17.43 -10.60 -24.03
C GLY A 357 -17.01 -12.05 -23.81
N PRO A 358 -15.75 -12.42 -24.10
CA PRO A 358 -15.26 -13.78 -23.92
C PRO A 358 -15.26 -14.18 -22.43
N ASN A 359 -15.40 -15.50 -22.13
CA ASN A 359 -15.42 -16.00 -20.75
C ASN A 359 -14.10 -15.69 -20.02
N ALA A 360 -12.96 -15.87 -20.67
CA ALA A 360 -11.65 -15.51 -20.14
C ALA A 360 -11.37 -14.00 -20.11
N GLY A 361 -12.36 -13.15 -20.42
CA GLY A 361 -12.20 -11.68 -20.47
C GLY A 361 -12.25 -10.96 -19.14
N GLY A 362 -12.56 -11.65 -18.03
CA GLY A 362 -12.62 -11.06 -16.69
C GLY A 362 -14.01 -10.54 -16.28
N LYS A 363 -15.11 -10.97 -16.93
CA LYS A 363 -16.49 -10.57 -16.61
C LYS A 363 -16.84 -10.81 -15.14
N SER A 364 -16.69 -12.04 -14.66
CA SER A 364 -16.98 -12.43 -13.27
C SER A 364 -16.07 -11.73 -12.26
N VAL A 365 -14.83 -11.40 -12.66
CA VAL A 365 -13.93 -10.62 -11.83
C VAL A 365 -14.41 -9.18 -11.67
N CYS A 366 -14.89 -8.53 -12.75
CA CYS A 366 -15.50 -7.21 -12.66
C CYS A 366 -16.66 -7.20 -11.66
N LEU A 367 -17.54 -8.19 -11.77
CA LEU A 367 -18.71 -8.33 -10.92
C LEU A 367 -18.33 -8.54 -9.45
N LYS A 368 -17.38 -9.48 -9.19
CA LYS A 368 -16.84 -9.70 -7.84
C LYS A 368 -16.14 -8.47 -7.29
N THR A 369 -15.43 -7.70 -8.12
CA THR A 369 -14.79 -6.46 -7.71
C THR A 369 -15.81 -5.46 -7.20
N VAL A 370 -16.92 -5.26 -7.92
CA VAL A 370 -17.99 -4.35 -7.50
C VAL A 370 -18.59 -4.81 -6.17
N GLY A 371 -18.94 -6.10 -6.05
CA GLY A 371 -19.53 -6.65 -4.83
C GLY A 371 -18.61 -6.52 -3.63
N LEU A 372 -17.35 -6.90 -3.79
CA LEU A 372 -16.36 -6.88 -2.70
C LEU A 372 -16.07 -5.44 -2.24
N LEU A 373 -15.78 -4.53 -3.16
CA LEU A 373 -15.41 -3.16 -2.81
C LEU A 373 -16.60 -2.40 -2.21
N GLN A 374 -17.82 -2.59 -2.73
CA GLN A 374 -19.01 -1.96 -2.15
C GLN A 374 -19.27 -2.48 -0.74
N TYR A 375 -19.13 -3.78 -0.52
CA TYR A 375 -19.29 -4.37 0.81
C TYR A 375 -18.20 -3.94 1.78
N MET A 376 -16.93 -3.91 1.34
CA MET A 376 -15.81 -3.39 2.13
C MET A 376 -16.08 -1.96 2.60
N LEU A 377 -16.49 -1.09 1.67
CA LEU A 377 -16.79 0.31 1.94
C LEU A 377 -17.87 0.45 3.01
N GLN A 378 -18.98 -0.26 2.88
CA GLN A 378 -20.10 -0.21 3.82
C GLN A 378 -19.85 -0.97 5.15
N CYS A 379 -18.72 -1.68 5.25
CA CYS A 379 -18.14 -2.15 6.50
C CYS A 379 -17.09 -1.16 7.08
N GLY A 380 -16.96 0.03 6.51
CA GLY A 380 -16.00 1.06 6.94
C GLY A 380 -14.55 0.70 6.65
N LEU A 381 -14.29 -0.02 5.54
CA LEU A 381 -12.95 -0.29 5.05
C LEU A 381 -12.63 0.62 3.86
N SER A 382 -11.41 1.10 3.80
CA SER A 382 -10.86 1.80 2.64
C SER A 382 -10.87 0.88 1.41
N ILE A 383 -11.07 1.45 0.23
CA ILE A 383 -11.11 0.70 -1.02
C ILE A 383 -10.05 1.17 -2.02
N PRO A 384 -9.42 0.26 -2.79
CA PRO A 384 -8.39 0.60 -3.75
C PRO A 384 -8.98 1.16 -5.05
N VAL A 385 -9.32 2.45 -5.02
CA VAL A 385 -9.84 3.24 -6.15
C VAL A 385 -9.05 4.54 -6.29
N SER A 386 -9.28 5.31 -7.36
CA SER A 386 -8.68 6.65 -7.51
C SER A 386 -9.39 7.67 -6.59
N GLU A 387 -8.69 8.68 -6.12
CA GLU A 387 -9.19 9.80 -5.29
C GLU A 387 -10.40 10.54 -5.90
N ARG A 388 -10.64 10.39 -7.20
CA ARG A 388 -11.76 11.03 -7.92
C ARG A 388 -13.00 10.17 -7.94
N SER A 389 -12.93 8.96 -7.43
CA SER A 389 -14.05 8.05 -7.38
C SER A 389 -15.11 8.59 -6.44
N LYS A 390 -16.37 8.45 -6.84
CA LYS A 390 -17.52 8.76 -6.01
C LYS A 390 -18.31 7.51 -5.77
N THR A 391 -18.93 7.43 -4.62
CA THR A 391 -19.66 6.24 -4.22
C THR A 391 -20.82 6.60 -3.30
N GLY A 392 -21.86 5.78 -3.33
CA GLY A 392 -23.00 5.89 -2.44
C GLY A 392 -23.22 4.61 -1.67
N VAL A 393 -24.17 4.65 -0.74
CA VAL A 393 -24.60 3.49 0.03
C VAL A 393 -25.78 2.80 -0.63
N PHE A 394 -25.82 1.48 -0.52
CA PHE A 394 -26.94 0.65 -0.90
C PHE A 394 -27.55 0.02 0.34
N GLN A 395 -28.90 -0.06 0.40
CA GLN A 395 -29.58 -0.76 1.48
C GLN A 395 -29.48 -2.27 1.34
N ASN A 396 -29.46 -2.73 0.07
CA ASN A 396 -29.41 -4.15 -0.22
C ASN A 396 -28.31 -4.44 -1.25
N ILE A 397 -27.50 -5.47 -0.98
CA ILE A 397 -26.57 -6.05 -1.95
C ILE A 397 -26.94 -7.49 -2.16
N MET A 398 -27.25 -7.86 -3.40
CA MET A 398 -27.71 -9.18 -3.75
C MET A 398 -26.85 -9.75 -4.87
N ILE A 399 -26.40 -10.99 -4.70
CA ILE A 399 -25.54 -11.64 -5.69
C ILE A 399 -26.06 -13.00 -6.10
N ASP A 400 -25.83 -13.32 -7.37
CA ASP A 400 -25.99 -14.65 -7.95
C ASP A 400 -24.73 -14.96 -8.74
N ILE A 401 -23.72 -15.52 -8.04
CA ILE A 401 -22.37 -15.77 -8.58
C ILE A 401 -21.95 -17.19 -8.23
N GLY A 402 -21.44 -17.91 -9.25
CA GLY A 402 -20.91 -19.26 -9.12
C GLY A 402 -22.00 -20.35 -9.20
N ASP A 403 -21.56 -21.56 -9.53
CA ASP A 403 -22.43 -22.73 -9.62
C ASP A 403 -22.74 -23.27 -8.23
N GLU A 404 -23.99 -23.19 -7.82
CA GLU A 404 -24.46 -23.86 -6.61
C GLU A 404 -24.71 -25.36 -6.89
N GLN A 405 -23.62 -26.10 -7.01
CA GLN A 405 -23.69 -27.58 -6.96
C GLN A 405 -23.61 -28.02 -5.50
N SER A 406 -24.68 -27.82 -4.73
CA SER A 406 -24.75 -28.45 -3.44
C SER A 406 -25.30 -29.87 -3.63
N LEU A 407 -24.52 -30.87 -3.22
CA LEU A 407 -24.94 -32.27 -3.18
C LEU A 407 -26.15 -32.53 -2.25
N GLU A 408 -26.53 -31.53 -1.47
CA GLU A 408 -27.63 -31.57 -0.50
C GLU A 408 -28.99 -31.11 -1.07
N ASN A 409 -28.98 -30.33 -2.17
CA ASN A 409 -30.21 -29.89 -2.84
C ASN A 409 -30.25 -30.47 -4.25
N ASP A 410 -31.21 -31.33 -4.55
CA ASP A 410 -31.53 -31.92 -5.86
C ASP A 410 -31.95 -30.87 -6.93
N LEU A 411 -31.69 -29.58 -6.70
CA LEU A 411 -31.99 -28.51 -7.62
C LEU A 411 -30.91 -28.42 -8.70
N SER A 412 -31.33 -28.44 -9.98
CA SER A 412 -30.41 -28.12 -11.07
C SER A 412 -29.91 -26.68 -10.91
N THR A 413 -28.71 -26.40 -11.41
CA THR A 413 -28.10 -25.07 -11.42
C THR A 413 -29.07 -23.97 -11.89
N TYR A 414 -29.87 -24.26 -12.92
CA TYR A 414 -30.89 -23.34 -13.43
C TYR A 414 -31.99 -23.03 -12.41
N SER A 415 -32.45 -24.06 -11.69
CA SER A 415 -33.50 -23.88 -10.68
C SER A 415 -33.03 -23.04 -9.50
N SER A 416 -31.76 -23.17 -9.12
CA SER A 416 -31.13 -22.35 -8.06
C SER A 416 -31.04 -20.90 -8.49
N HIS A 417 -30.59 -20.63 -9.72
CA HIS A 417 -30.59 -19.27 -10.29
C HIS A 417 -31.98 -18.64 -10.30
N LEU A 418 -33.01 -19.40 -10.75
CA LEU A 418 -34.39 -18.90 -10.73
C LEU A 418 -34.91 -18.62 -9.32
N LEU A 419 -34.55 -19.42 -8.35
CA LEU A 419 -34.90 -19.18 -6.94
C LEU A 419 -34.26 -17.90 -6.42
N ASN A 420 -32.97 -17.69 -6.73
CA ASN A 420 -32.26 -16.47 -6.41
C ASN A 420 -32.92 -15.24 -7.06
N MET A 421 -33.26 -15.32 -8.37
CA MET A 421 -33.99 -14.25 -9.07
C MET A 421 -35.34 -13.94 -8.41
N LYS A 422 -36.08 -14.98 -8.06
CA LYS A 422 -37.37 -14.83 -7.36
C LYS A 422 -37.20 -14.06 -6.02
N ASN A 423 -36.16 -14.38 -5.25
CA ASN A 423 -35.89 -13.70 -3.97
C ASN A 423 -35.41 -12.27 -4.21
N MET A 424 -34.53 -12.05 -5.18
CA MET A 424 -34.08 -10.72 -5.56
C MET A 424 -35.24 -9.82 -6.03
N MET A 425 -36.11 -10.31 -6.91
CA MET A 425 -37.27 -9.54 -7.39
C MET A 425 -38.22 -9.16 -6.26
N LYS A 426 -38.31 -9.94 -5.19
CA LYS A 426 -39.16 -9.61 -4.02
C LYS A 426 -38.61 -8.48 -3.17
N ALA A 427 -37.31 -8.37 -3.08
CA ALA A 427 -36.63 -7.45 -2.17
C ALA A 427 -35.98 -6.26 -2.87
N ALA A 428 -35.83 -6.29 -4.20
CA ALA A 428 -35.22 -5.22 -4.96
C ALA A 428 -36.05 -3.93 -4.95
N ASN A 429 -35.35 -2.81 -4.80
CA ASN A 429 -35.88 -1.45 -4.86
C ASN A 429 -34.80 -0.50 -5.42
N GLY A 430 -35.09 0.80 -5.42
CA GLY A 430 -34.16 1.83 -5.92
C GLY A 430 -32.83 1.93 -5.14
N ASP A 431 -32.75 1.36 -3.94
CA ASP A 431 -31.54 1.33 -3.11
C ASP A 431 -30.85 -0.04 -3.10
N THR A 432 -31.15 -0.86 -4.09
CA THR A 432 -30.61 -2.23 -4.22
C THR A 432 -29.59 -2.30 -5.34
N ILE A 433 -28.45 -2.95 -5.11
CA ILE A 433 -27.52 -3.39 -6.16
C ILE A 433 -27.58 -4.89 -6.32
N ILE A 434 -27.76 -5.33 -7.56
CA ILE A 434 -27.81 -6.75 -7.97
C ILE A 434 -26.59 -7.10 -8.82
N LEU A 435 -25.97 -8.23 -8.52
CA LEU A 435 -24.79 -8.71 -9.21
C LEU A 435 -25.03 -10.14 -9.67
N ILE A 436 -25.23 -10.32 -10.98
CA ILE A 436 -25.61 -11.61 -11.55
C ILE A 436 -24.59 -12.05 -12.58
N ASP A 437 -24.02 -13.22 -12.39
CA ASP A 437 -23.10 -13.82 -13.35
C ASP A 437 -23.84 -14.79 -14.29
N GLU A 438 -23.46 -14.80 -15.55
CA GLU A 438 -23.99 -15.67 -16.62
C GLU A 438 -25.55 -15.71 -16.69
N PHE A 439 -26.18 -14.54 -16.64
CA PHE A 439 -27.61 -14.39 -16.52
C PHE A 439 -28.40 -15.14 -17.61
N GLY A 440 -29.29 -16.02 -17.18
CA GLY A 440 -30.19 -16.82 -18.02
C GLY A 440 -29.61 -18.15 -18.50
N THR A 441 -28.36 -18.49 -18.15
CA THR A 441 -27.73 -19.76 -18.55
C THR A 441 -28.30 -20.97 -17.79
N GLY A 442 -27.96 -22.18 -18.23
CA GLY A 442 -28.34 -23.43 -17.58
C GLY A 442 -29.63 -24.11 -18.13
N THR A 443 -30.25 -23.51 -19.15
CA THR A 443 -31.42 -24.10 -19.84
C THR A 443 -31.35 -23.86 -21.36
N GLU A 444 -32.42 -24.25 -22.10
CA GLU A 444 -32.52 -23.97 -23.52
C GLU A 444 -32.37 -22.44 -23.79
N PRO A 445 -31.49 -22.03 -24.72
CA PRO A 445 -31.12 -20.62 -24.90
C PRO A 445 -32.26 -19.67 -25.21
N GLY A 446 -33.25 -20.11 -25.96
CA GLY A 446 -34.42 -19.29 -26.35
C GLY A 446 -35.29 -18.96 -25.12
N ILE A 447 -35.61 -19.99 -24.32
CA ILE A 447 -36.43 -19.85 -23.12
C ILE A 447 -35.66 -19.13 -22.01
N GLY A 448 -34.41 -19.53 -21.77
CA GLY A 448 -33.56 -18.90 -20.75
C GLY A 448 -33.37 -17.41 -21.01
N GLY A 449 -33.11 -17.02 -22.27
CA GLY A 449 -32.98 -15.64 -22.70
C GLY A 449 -34.26 -14.83 -22.50
N ALA A 450 -35.43 -15.39 -22.85
CA ALA A 450 -36.72 -14.72 -22.69
C ALA A 450 -37.09 -14.50 -21.21
N ILE A 451 -36.84 -15.49 -20.35
CA ILE A 451 -37.08 -15.37 -18.91
C ILE A 451 -36.13 -14.31 -18.32
N ALA A 452 -34.86 -14.35 -18.69
CA ALA A 452 -33.86 -13.37 -18.23
C ALA A 452 -34.27 -11.95 -18.64
N GLU A 453 -34.75 -11.72 -19.84
CA GLU A 453 -35.21 -10.41 -20.30
C GLU A 453 -36.43 -9.92 -19.51
N ALA A 454 -37.40 -10.78 -19.24
CA ALA A 454 -38.56 -10.43 -18.41
C ALA A 454 -38.19 -10.10 -16.97
N VAL A 455 -37.22 -10.82 -16.37
CA VAL A 455 -36.71 -10.54 -15.03
C VAL A 455 -35.90 -9.23 -15.01
N LEU A 456 -35.12 -8.96 -16.05
CA LEU A 456 -34.37 -7.71 -16.19
C LEU A 456 -35.31 -6.51 -16.28
N ASP A 457 -36.40 -6.61 -17.10
CA ASP A 457 -37.42 -5.58 -17.19
C ASP A 457 -38.03 -5.29 -15.79
N ARG A 458 -38.29 -6.34 -15.01
CA ARG A 458 -38.80 -6.18 -13.65
C ARG A 458 -37.83 -5.43 -12.72
N PHE A 459 -36.53 -5.71 -12.79
CA PHE A 459 -35.51 -4.95 -12.02
C PHE A 459 -35.44 -3.49 -12.48
N CYS A 460 -35.57 -3.23 -13.76
CA CYS A 460 -35.62 -1.86 -14.29
C CYS A 460 -36.83 -1.09 -13.75
N GLN A 461 -38.01 -1.70 -13.72
CA GLN A 461 -39.25 -1.12 -13.18
C GLN A 461 -39.13 -0.82 -11.67
N GLN A 462 -38.40 -1.64 -10.91
CA GLN A 462 -38.14 -1.46 -9.49
C GLN A 462 -37.06 -0.40 -9.21
N GLY A 463 -36.38 0.10 -10.25
CA GLY A 463 -35.33 1.10 -10.11
C GLY A 463 -33.99 0.55 -9.61
N ALA A 464 -33.80 -0.76 -9.59
CA ALA A 464 -32.60 -1.40 -9.06
C ALA A 464 -31.35 -1.04 -9.86
N TYR A 465 -30.21 -0.97 -9.17
CA TYR A 465 -28.88 -0.90 -9.76
C TYR A 465 -28.34 -2.30 -9.97
N GLY A 466 -27.42 -2.47 -10.92
CA GLY A 466 -26.83 -3.80 -11.08
C GLY A 466 -25.72 -3.90 -12.09
N VAL A 467 -24.95 -4.98 -11.94
CA VAL A 467 -23.96 -5.44 -12.91
C VAL A 467 -24.31 -6.88 -13.26
N ILE A 468 -24.56 -7.12 -14.53
CA ILE A 468 -25.05 -8.40 -15.03
C ILE A 468 -24.13 -8.87 -16.14
N THR A 469 -23.63 -10.10 -16.08
CA THR A 469 -22.91 -10.69 -17.20
C THR A 469 -23.82 -11.61 -18.02
N THR A 470 -23.69 -11.62 -19.33
CA THR A 470 -24.50 -12.48 -20.19
C THR A 470 -23.81 -12.81 -21.50
N HIS A 471 -24.24 -13.90 -22.11
CA HIS A 471 -23.94 -14.29 -23.49
C HIS A 471 -25.09 -14.05 -24.45
N TYR A 472 -26.29 -13.77 -23.95
CA TYR A 472 -27.50 -13.65 -24.74
C TYR A 472 -27.60 -12.33 -25.49
N GLN A 473 -27.93 -12.42 -26.77
CA GLN A 473 -28.05 -11.24 -27.64
C GLN A 473 -29.28 -10.40 -27.35
N ASN A 474 -30.42 -11.03 -27.01
CA ASN A 474 -31.63 -10.32 -26.65
C ASN A 474 -31.43 -9.35 -25.48
N LEU A 475 -30.67 -9.75 -24.46
CA LEU A 475 -30.32 -8.85 -23.34
C LEU A 475 -29.44 -7.67 -23.76
N LYS A 476 -28.54 -7.87 -24.73
CA LYS A 476 -27.76 -6.77 -25.30
C LYS A 476 -28.64 -5.79 -26.09
N HIS A 477 -29.60 -6.29 -26.86
CA HIS A 477 -30.55 -5.45 -27.56
C HIS A 477 -31.54 -4.76 -26.62
N PHE A 478 -31.89 -5.42 -25.51
CA PHE A 478 -32.69 -4.80 -24.46
C PHE A 478 -32.02 -3.55 -23.92
N ALA A 479 -30.70 -3.61 -23.66
CA ALA A 479 -29.95 -2.46 -23.18
C ALA A 479 -29.85 -1.29 -24.16
N ASP A 480 -29.99 -1.54 -25.47
CA ASP A 480 -29.98 -0.48 -26.48
C ASP A 480 -31.34 0.21 -26.60
N SER A 481 -32.43 -0.46 -26.16
CA SER A 481 -33.81 -0.01 -26.31
C SER A 481 -34.45 0.52 -25.01
N HIS A 482 -33.86 0.26 -23.84
CA HIS A 482 -34.45 0.61 -22.54
C HIS A 482 -33.61 1.61 -21.80
N GLU A 483 -34.26 2.67 -21.30
CA GLU A 483 -33.61 3.65 -20.42
C GLU A 483 -33.21 3.01 -19.07
N GLY A 484 -32.10 3.42 -18.55
CA GLY A 484 -31.57 2.90 -17.29
C GLY A 484 -30.64 1.69 -17.43
N VAL A 485 -30.53 1.11 -18.61
CA VAL A 485 -29.67 -0.03 -18.90
C VAL A 485 -28.58 0.37 -19.91
N THR A 486 -27.39 -0.13 -19.72
CA THR A 486 -26.22 0.18 -20.57
C THR A 486 -25.43 -1.08 -20.87
N ASN A 487 -25.01 -1.24 -22.14
CA ASN A 487 -24.08 -2.29 -22.53
C ASN A 487 -22.63 -1.99 -22.10
N GLY A 488 -21.90 -3.03 -21.76
CA GLY A 488 -20.45 -3.01 -21.51
C GLY A 488 -19.76 -4.17 -22.21
N ALA A 489 -18.61 -3.92 -22.79
CA ALA A 489 -17.81 -4.91 -23.49
C ALA A 489 -16.46 -5.13 -22.77
N MET A 490 -16.11 -6.39 -22.51
CA MET A 490 -14.72 -6.73 -22.17
C MET A 490 -13.87 -6.70 -23.43
N LEU A 491 -12.83 -5.89 -23.42
CA LEU A 491 -11.95 -5.69 -24.58
C LEU A 491 -11.04 -6.91 -24.79
N TYR A 492 -10.83 -7.23 -26.05
CA TYR A 492 -10.00 -8.34 -26.49
C TYR A 492 -9.10 -7.91 -27.64
N ASP A 493 -7.80 -8.21 -27.53
CA ASP A 493 -6.85 -7.98 -28.62
C ASP A 493 -6.89 -9.13 -29.60
N ARG A 494 -7.35 -8.82 -30.83
CA ARG A 494 -7.47 -9.80 -31.91
C ARG A 494 -6.14 -10.17 -32.54
N HIS A 495 -5.15 -9.28 -32.52
CA HIS A 495 -3.84 -9.52 -33.11
C HIS A 495 -3.01 -10.45 -32.22
N GLU A 496 -3.00 -10.16 -30.91
CA GLU A 496 -2.30 -11.01 -29.95
C GLU A 496 -3.16 -12.15 -29.41
N MET A 497 -4.45 -12.17 -29.77
CA MET A 497 -5.42 -13.16 -29.27
C MET A 497 -5.45 -13.23 -27.73
N LYS A 498 -5.40 -12.07 -27.06
CA LYS A 498 -5.37 -11.95 -25.59
C LYS A 498 -6.50 -11.08 -25.06
N ALA A 499 -7.02 -11.43 -23.89
CA ALA A 499 -7.91 -10.58 -23.13
C ALA A 499 -7.15 -9.36 -22.60
N LEU A 500 -7.71 -8.16 -22.79
CA LEU A 500 -7.15 -6.91 -22.26
C LEU A 500 -7.63 -6.63 -20.83
N PHE A 501 -8.62 -7.36 -20.33
CA PHE A 501 -9.26 -7.19 -19.03
C PHE A 501 -9.78 -5.76 -18.77
N GLN A 502 -10.02 -5.01 -19.82
CA GLN A 502 -10.55 -3.64 -19.76
C GLN A 502 -12.03 -3.64 -20.11
N LEU A 503 -12.82 -2.90 -19.34
CA LEU A 503 -14.26 -2.72 -19.58
C LEU A 503 -14.49 -1.45 -20.41
N ALA A 504 -15.25 -1.57 -21.50
CA ALA A 504 -15.70 -0.45 -22.31
C ALA A 504 -17.21 -0.30 -22.19
N ILE A 505 -17.70 0.71 -21.49
CA ILE A 505 -19.12 1.00 -21.28
C ILE A 505 -19.70 1.69 -22.52
N GLY A 506 -20.98 1.39 -22.83
CA GLY A 506 -21.73 2.00 -23.92
C GLY A 506 -21.77 1.20 -25.20
N ARG A 507 -21.40 -0.08 -25.20
CA ARG A 507 -21.51 -1.00 -26.34
C ARG A 507 -21.53 -2.45 -25.90
N PRO A 508 -22.21 -3.33 -26.69
CA PRO A 508 -22.15 -4.76 -26.46
C PRO A 508 -20.79 -5.34 -26.88
N GLY A 509 -20.34 -6.38 -26.16
CA GLY A 509 -19.16 -7.15 -26.51
C GLY A 509 -19.46 -8.35 -27.38
N SER A 510 -18.46 -8.78 -28.18
CA SER A 510 -18.49 -10.07 -28.89
C SER A 510 -17.95 -11.19 -28.00
N SER A 511 -18.45 -12.42 -28.23
CA SER A 511 -17.94 -13.61 -27.54
C SER A 511 -16.57 -14.07 -28.04
N PHE A 512 -16.14 -13.61 -29.23
CA PHE A 512 -14.89 -14.03 -29.90
C PHE A 512 -14.74 -15.55 -30.04
N ALA A 513 -15.85 -16.27 -30.10
CA ALA A 513 -15.86 -17.74 -30.12
C ALA A 513 -15.05 -18.31 -31.29
N ILE A 514 -15.17 -17.70 -32.47
CA ILE A 514 -14.48 -18.14 -33.70
C ILE A 514 -12.96 -17.91 -33.55
N GLU A 515 -12.56 -16.77 -33.04
CA GLU A 515 -11.15 -16.44 -32.80
C GLU A 515 -10.52 -17.36 -31.74
N ILE A 516 -11.27 -17.69 -30.71
CA ILE A 516 -10.83 -18.63 -29.67
C ILE A 516 -10.72 -20.04 -30.23
N ALA A 517 -11.70 -20.49 -31.05
CA ALA A 517 -11.66 -21.79 -31.70
C ALA A 517 -10.42 -21.94 -32.59
N ARG A 518 -10.08 -20.87 -33.33
CA ARG A 518 -8.86 -20.81 -34.16
C ARG A 518 -7.58 -20.87 -33.31
N LYS A 519 -7.55 -20.17 -32.19
CA LYS A 519 -6.41 -20.17 -31.25
C LYS A 519 -6.16 -21.55 -30.61
N ILE A 520 -7.24 -22.27 -30.30
CA ILE A 520 -7.16 -23.62 -29.73
C ILE A 520 -6.71 -24.63 -30.79
N GLY A 521 -6.79 -24.30 -32.09
CA GLY A 521 -6.36 -25.15 -33.21
C GLY A 521 -7.47 -26.01 -33.82
N LEU A 522 -8.74 -25.59 -33.73
CA LEU A 522 -9.78 -26.25 -34.49
C LEU A 522 -9.46 -26.16 -36.02
N PRO A 523 -9.74 -27.23 -36.82
CA PRO A 523 -9.54 -27.21 -38.26
C PRO A 523 -10.29 -26.04 -38.94
N GLU A 524 -9.59 -25.33 -39.82
CA GLU A 524 -10.17 -24.15 -40.49
C GLU A 524 -11.43 -24.47 -41.32
N GLU A 525 -11.56 -25.69 -41.78
CA GLU A 525 -12.77 -26.19 -42.45
C GLU A 525 -13.99 -26.14 -41.54
N VAL A 526 -13.86 -26.62 -40.29
CA VAL A 526 -14.92 -26.60 -39.27
C VAL A 526 -15.28 -25.17 -38.90
N ILE A 527 -14.24 -24.30 -38.74
CA ILE A 527 -14.44 -22.89 -38.44
C ILE A 527 -15.18 -22.16 -39.57
N LYS A 528 -14.84 -22.49 -40.82
CA LYS A 528 -15.49 -21.91 -41.98
C LYS A 528 -16.94 -22.37 -42.08
N GLU A 529 -17.21 -23.64 -41.92
CA GLU A 529 -18.53 -24.24 -41.91
C GLU A 529 -19.42 -23.62 -40.81
N ALA A 530 -18.91 -23.50 -39.61
CA ALA A 530 -19.58 -22.81 -38.50
C ALA A 530 -19.87 -21.32 -38.82
N SER A 531 -18.91 -20.64 -39.46
CA SER A 531 -19.09 -19.24 -39.91
C SER A 531 -20.13 -19.08 -40.99
N ASP A 532 -20.23 -20.04 -41.91
CA ASP A 532 -21.23 -20.06 -42.99
C ASP A 532 -22.64 -20.34 -42.41
N ILE A 533 -22.77 -21.20 -41.39
CA ILE A 533 -24.03 -21.46 -40.68
C ILE A 533 -24.54 -20.21 -39.96
N VAL A 534 -23.63 -19.44 -39.31
CA VAL A 534 -24.01 -18.20 -38.59
C VAL A 534 -24.27 -17.03 -39.54
N GLY A 535 -23.70 -17.04 -40.73
CA GLY A 535 -23.78 -16.01 -41.76
C GLY A 535 -22.54 -15.09 -41.72
N SER A 536 -21.81 -15.12 -42.85
CA SER A 536 -20.53 -14.39 -42.98
C SER A 536 -20.64 -12.87 -42.93
N GLU A 537 -21.74 -12.29 -43.41
CA GLU A 537 -22.00 -10.84 -43.37
C GLU A 537 -22.20 -10.32 -41.95
N TYR A 538 -22.85 -11.11 -41.09
CA TYR A 538 -23.05 -10.76 -39.67
C TYR A 538 -21.75 -10.71 -38.90
N ILE A 539 -20.88 -11.69 -39.14
CA ILE A 539 -19.59 -11.77 -38.47
C ILE A 539 -18.63 -10.63 -38.92
N GLN A 540 -18.66 -10.27 -40.21
CA GLN A 540 -17.83 -9.19 -40.75
C GLN A 540 -18.31 -7.80 -40.34
N SER A 541 -19.62 -7.55 -40.36
CA SER A 541 -20.23 -6.29 -39.93
C SER A 541 -19.96 -5.98 -38.45
N ASP A 542 -20.14 -6.99 -37.58
CA ASP A 542 -19.86 -6.87 -36.15
C ASP A 542 -18.35 -6.58 -35.86
N LYS A 543 -17.47 -7.21 -36.61
CA LYS A 543 -16.01 -7.00 -36.53
C LYS A 543 -15.60 -5.56 -36.94
N TYR A 544 -16.15 -5.07 -38.06
CA TYR A 544 -15.78 -3.74 -38.57
C TYR A 544 -16.28 -2.60 -37.67
N LEU A 545 -17.53 -2.67 -37.23
CA LEU A 545 -18.09 -1.66 -36.31
C LEU A 545 -17.37 -1.61 -34.99
N GLN A 546 -16.98 -2.75 -34.45
CA GLN A 546 -16.26 -2.83 -33.19
C GLN A 546 -14.84 -2.25 -33.30
N ASP A 547 -14.12 -2.48 -34.39
CA ASP A 547 -12.75 -1.96 -34.57
C ASP A 547 -12.72 -0.44 -34.73
N ILE A 548 -13.61 0.13 -35.56
CA ILE A 548 -13.72 1.59 -35.75
C ILE A 548 -14.07 2.31 -34.43
N VAL A 549 -15.04 1.74 -33.71
CA VAL A 549 -15.49 2.35 -32.45
C VAL A 549 -14.44 2.20 -31.36
N ARG A 550 -13.63 1.12 -31.35
CA ARG A 550 -12.50 0.92 -30.43
C ARG A 550 -11.41 1.97 -30.66
N ASP A 551 -11.02 2.17 -31.90
CA ASP A 551 -9.96 3.11 -32.26
C ASP A 551 -10.38 4.55 -31.95
N LYS A 552 -11.60 4.93 -32.25
CA LYS A 552 -12.14 6.24 -31.90
C LYS A 552 -12.10 6.48 -30.37
N ARG A 553 -12.54 5.50 -29.56
CA ARG A 553 -12.58 5.63 -28.11
C ARG A 553 -11.19 5.57 -27.46
N TYR A 554 -10.28 4.76 -28.00
CA TYR A 554 -8.89 4.78 -27.57
C TYR A 554 -8.30 6.18 -27.68
N TRP A 555 -8.53 6.85 -28.80
CA TRP A 555 -8.07 8.21 -29.02
C TRP A 555 -8.82 9.23 -28.20
N GLU A 556 -10.12 9.06 -27.97
CA GLU A 556 -10.92 9.92 -27.08
C GLU A 556 -10.47 9.80 -25.62
N ASN A 557 -10.32 8.58 -25.11
CA ASN A 557 -9.83 8.33 -23.74
C ASN A 557 -8.42 8.85 -23.56
N LYS A 558 -7.55 8.66 -24.56
CA LYS A 558 -6.18 9.18 -24.51
C LYS A 558 -6.16 10.72 -24.50
N ARG A 559 -7.04 11.34 -25.27
CA ARG A 559 -7.22 12.80 -25.28
C ARG A 559 -7.77 13.30 -23.94
N GLN A 560 -8.77 12.62 -23.38
CA GLN A 560 -9.30 12.94 -22.05
C GLN A 560 -8.25 12.75 -20.96
N SER A 561 -7.52 11.64 -20.99
CA SER A 561 -6.42 11.39 -20.04
C SER A 561 -5.31 12.45 -20.12
N ILE A 562 -4.99 12.92 -21.33
CA ILE A 562 -4.01 14.01 -21.54
C ILE A 562 -4.57 15.32 -20.98
N HIS A 563 -5.80 15.66 -21.32
CA HIS A 563 -6.45 16.90 -20.85
C HIS A 563 -6.62 16.91 -19.33
N GLN A 564 -6.88 15.73 -18.76
CA GLN A 564 -7.00 15.55 -17.32
C GLN A 564 -5.64 15.67 -16.61
N ARG A 565 -4.57 15.09 -17.16
CA ARG A 565 -3.20 15.28 -16.65
C ARG A 565 -2.75 16.74 -16.73
N GLU A 566 -3.19 17.46 -17.77
CA GLU A 566 -2.94 18.90 -17.89
C GLU A 566 -3.64 19.68 -16.76
N LYS A 567 -4.92 19.37 -16.46
CA LYS A 567 -5.66 19.95 -15.32
C LYS A 567 -5.03 19.64 -13.96
N ASP A 568 -4.57 18.41 -13.78
CA ASP A 568 -3.92 18.01 -12.52
C ASP A 568 -2.57 18.69 -12.34
N MET A 569 -1.84 18.87 -13.44
CA MET A 569 -0.59 19.63 -13.43
C MET A 569 -0.85 21.11 -13.11
N GLU A 570 -1.96 21.70 -13.62
CA GLU A 570 -2.36 23.07 -13.28
C GLU A 570 -2.75 23.21 -11.80
N LYS A 571 -3.51 22.22 -11.24
CA LYS A 571 -3.84 22.20 -9.80
C LYS A 571 -2.61 22.04 -8.92
N THR A 572 -1.69 21.17 -9.32
CA THR A 572 -0.44 20.96 -8.59
C THR A 572 0.43 22.23 -8.62
N ILE A 573 0.46 22.93 -9.74
CA ILE A 573 1.16 24.23 -9.87
C ILE A 573 0.50 25.27 -8.96
N SER A 574 -0.83 25.40 -8.97
CA SER A 574 -1.56 26.31 -8.08
C SER A 574 -1.30 26.01 -6.60
N ARG A 575 -1.25 24.74 -6.23
CA ARG A 575 -0.93 24.32 -4.85
C ARG A 575 0.49 24.73 -4.47
N TYR A 576 1.49 24.46 -5.34
CA TYR A 576 2.85 24.93 -5.11
C TYR A 576 2.97 26.46 -5.06
N GLU A 577 2.14 27.17 -5.82
CA GLU A 577 2.09 28.65 -5.75
C GLU A 577 1.56 29.14 -4.40
N SER A 578 0.51 28.50 -3.88
CA SER A 578 -0.01 28.75 -2.52
C SER A 578 1.03 28.40 -1.43
N ASP A 579 1.67 27.23 -1.52
CA ASP A 579 2.69 26.82 -0.58
C ASP A 579 3.89 27.78 -0.55
N ILE A 580 4.26 28.35 -1.70
CA ILE A 580 5.32 29.37 -1.79
C ILE A 580 4.89 30.67 -1.11
N GLU A 581 3.62 31.10 -1.30
CA GLU A 581 3.09 32.29 -0.63
C GLU A 581 3.06 32.12 0.90
N ASP A 582 2.70 30.93 1.38
CA ASP A 582 2.68 30.62 2.82
C ASP A 582 4.11 30.54 3.41
N ILE A 583 5.07 29.99 2.67
CA ILE A 583 6.49 30.03 3.05
C ILE A 583 7.01 31.47 3.10
N GLU A 584 6.62 32.33 2.16
CA GLU A 584 7.00 33.75 2.18
C GLU A 584 6.39 34.49 3.36
N ARG A 585 5.14 34.18 3.75
CA ARG A 585 4.49 34.73 4.96
C ARG A 585 5.19 34.26 6.22
N SER A 586 5.45 32.97 6.33
CA SER A 586 6.18 32.38 7.48
C SER A 586 7.58 32.96 7.61
N ARG A 587 8.29 33.17 6.50
CA ARG A 587 9.58 33.85 6.48
C ARG A 587 9.53 35.27 7.02
N LYS A 588 8.49 36.05 6.61
CA LYS A 588 8.29 37.42 7.14
C LYS A 588 8.02 37.40 8.64
N GLN A 589 7.24 36.42 9.14
CA GLN A 589 6.98 36.27 10.57
C GLN A 589 8.23 35.87 11.35
N ILE A 590 9.02 34.92 10.84
CA ILE A 590 10.28 34.51 11.47
C ILE A 590 11.28 35.68 11.51
N LEU A 591 11.40 36.46 10.43
CA LEU A 591 12.27 37.63 10.39
C LEU A 591 11.80 38.73 11.37
N ALA A 592 10.47 38.93 11.49
CA ALA A 592 9.90 39.86 12.45
C ALA A 592 10.18 39.42 13.89
N LYS A 593 9.98 38.13 14.22
CA LYS A 593 10.33 37.53 15.52
C LYS A 593 11.83 37.63 15.83
N ALA A 594 12.69 37.30 14.86
CA ALA A 594 14.14 37.41 15.03
C ALA A 594 14.58 38.85 15.26
N LYS A 595 13.96 39.82 14.58
CA LYS A 595 14.22 41.24 14.81
C LYS A 595 13.78 41.70 16.20
N GLN A 596 12.62 41.23 16.67
CA GLN A 596 12.13 41.54 18.01
C GLN A 596 13.03 40.90 19.08
N GLN A 597 13.46 39.66 18.91
CA GLN A 597 14.42 39.02 19.81
C GLN A 597 15.78 39.71 19.82
N ALA A 598 16.26 40.18 18.67
CA ALA A 598 17.47 40.98 18.59
C ALA A 598 17.34 42.33 19.31
N GLU A 599 16.16 43.00 19.20
CA GLU A 599 15.89 44.22 19.95
C GLU A 599 15.79 43.99 21.46
N GLU A 600 15.22 42.92 21.92
CA GLU A 600 15.18 42.49 23.32
C GLU A 600 16.58 42.17 23.86
N LEU A 601 17.38 41.41 23.11
CA LEU A 601 18.77 41.13 23.44
C LEU A 601 19.62 42.38 23.53
N LEU A 602 19.43 43.34 22.62
CA LEU A 602 20.08 44.65 22.67
C LEU A 602 19.65 45.47 23.90
N LYS A 603 18.39 45.42 24.30
CA LYS A 603 17.89 46.07 25.52
C LYS A 603 18.50 45.39 26.78
N GLU A 604 18.55 44.06 26.83
CA GLU A 604 19.18 43.36 27.93
C GLU A 604 20.70 43.63 28.00
N SER A 605 21.35 43.67 26.85
CA SER A 605 22.77 43.99 26.74
C SER A 605 23.05 45.42 27.26
N ASN A 606 22.24 46.39 26.83
CA ASN A 606 22.35 47.75 27.32
C ASN A 606 22.11 47.87 28.83
N LYS A 607 21.11 47.09 29.35
CA LYS A 607 20.87 47.04 30.82
C LYS A 607 22.03 46.44 31.59
N LYS A 608 22.66 45.40 31.04
CA LYS A 608 23.88 44.79 31.64
C LYS A 608 25.07 45.74 31.58
N ILE A 609 25.25 46.49 30.50
CA ILE A 609 26.28 47.50 30.34
C ILE A 609 26.05 48.66 31.32
N GLU A 610 24.79 49.14 31.46
CA GLU A 610 24.47 50.19 32.43
C GLU A 610 24.70 49.73 33.88
N ASN A 611 24.32 48.49 34.22
CA ASN A 611 24.56 47.93 35.53
C ASN A 611 26.08 47.73 35.78
N ALA A 612 26.85 47.30 34.81
CA ALA A 612 28.30 47.17 34.90
C ALA A 612 28.98 48.55 35.10
N ILE A 613 28.50 49.60 34.36
CA ILE A 613 28.99 50.97 34.55
C ILE A 613 28.62 51.53 35.95
N ARG A 614 27.43 51.17 36.45
CA ARG A 614 26.98 51.51 37.78
C ARG A 614 27.81 50.83 38.87
N GLU A 615 28.07 49.52 38.72
CA GLU A 615 28.97 48.78 39.66
C GLU A 615 30.38 49.30 39.63
N ILE A 616 30.91 49.69 38.45
CA ILE A 616 32.25 50.33 38.37
C ILE A 616 32.26 51.74 39.02
N ARG A 617 31.13 52.49 39.00
CA ARG A 617 31.04 53.82 39.69
C ARG A 617 30.83 53.69 41.19
N GLU A 618 30.13 52.64 41.65
CA GLU A 618 29.83 52.46 43.09
C GLU A 618 31.02 51.79 43.86
N LYS A 619 31.81 50.97 43.18
CA LYS A 619 33.03 50.38 43.77
C LYS A 619 34.27 51.12 43.28
N GLN A 620 34.63 52.20 44.03
CA GLN A 620 35.92 52.88 43.84
C GLN A 620 37.08 51.87 44.10
N ALA A 621 37.80 51.54 43.04
CA ALA A 621 39.11 51.04 42.93
C ALA A 621 39.49 49.63 43.47
N GLU A 622 39.34 48.68 42.59
CA GLU A 622 40.39 47.65 42.49
C GLU A 622 40.58 47.26 41.00
N LYS A 623 41.81 47.39 40.56
CA LYS A 623 42.21 47.20 39.15
C LYS A 623 41.91 45.80 38.60
N GLU A 624 41.77 44.78 39.42
CA GLU A 624 41.50 43.40 39.03
C GLU A 624 40.00 43.13 38.72
N GLU A 625 39.08 43.70 39.53
CA GLU A 625 37.64 43.53 39.28
C GLU A 625 37.17 44.26 37.99
N THR A 626 37.74 45.43 37.72
CA THR A 626 37.49 46.16 36.48
C THR A 626 37.98 45.41 35.25
N LYS A 627 39.08 44.67 35.39
CA LYS A 627 39.60 43.80 34.30
C LYS A 627 38.70 42.57 34.06
N ARG A 628 38.14 42.00 35.14
CA ARG A 628 37.23 40.86 35.09
C ARG A 628 35.89 41.23 34.43
N ILE A 629 35.31 42.36 34.82
CA ILE A 629 34.05 42.86 34.21
C ILE A 629 34.25 43.22 32.73
N ARG A 630 35.43 43.75 32.33
CA ARG A 630 35.75 43.95 30.92
C ARG A 630 35.90 42.65 30.14
N GLN A 631 36.50 41.63 30.74
CA GLN A 631 36.65 40.32 30.10
C GLN A 631 35.30 39.62 29.92
N GLU A 632 34.36 39.73 30.87
CA GLU A 632 33.02 39.21 30.76
C GLU A 632 32.21 39.94 29.68
N LEU A 633 32.43 41.25 29.50
CA LEU A 633 31.76 42.05 28.47
C LEU A 633 32.33 41.80 27.06
N ASP A 634 33.65 41.53 26.98
CA ASP A 634 34.27 41.16 25.71
C ASP A 634 33.91 39.75 25.30
N ALA A 635 33.79 38.78 26.22
CA ALA A 635 33.29 37.42 25.96
C ALA A 635 31.82 37.45 25.45
N PHE A 636 30.98 38.28 26.08
CA PHE A 636 29.60 38.46 25.62
C PHE A 636 29.47 39.12 24.23
N LYS A 637 30.40 40.00 23.86
CA LYS A 637 30.47 40.58 22.51
C LYS A 637 30.96 39.58 21.47
N GLU A 638 31.86 38.67 21.81
CA GLU A 638 32.26 37.59 20.91
C GLU A 638 31.12 36.58 20.68
N GLU A 639 30.37 36.23 21.71
CA GLU A 639 29.18 35.35 21.59
C GLU A 639 28.08 35.94 20.66
N MET A 640 27.98 37.26 20.62
CA MET A 640 27.03 37.99 19.76
C MET A 640 27.49 38.12 18.30
N GLN A 641 28.77 37.94 17.96
CA GLN A 641 29.30 38.04 16.60
C GLN A 641 29.17 36.72 15.80
N ASP A 642 28.95 35.58 16.48
CA ASP A 642 28.87 34.25 15.83
C ASP A 642 27.50 33.89 15.30
N ILE A 643 26.50 34.78 15.39
CA ILE A 643 25.18 34.56 14.76
C ILE A 643 25.27 34.98 13.30
N ASP A 644 25.85 34.17 12.48
CA ASP A 644 26.00 34.41 11.02
C ASP A 644 24.70 34.07 10.27
N THR A 645 23.78 35.05 10.25
CA THR A 645 22.51 34.95 9.51
C THR A 645 22.69 35.04 7.98
N LYS A 646 23.87 35.48 7.51
CA LYS A 646 24.11 35.71 6.06
C LYS A 646 24.19 34.40 5.24
N GLU A 647 24.77 33.34 5.79
CA GLU A 647 24.88 32.07 5.04
C GLU A 647 23.52 31.36 4.78
N ASN A 648 22.58 31.50 5.70
CA ASN A 648 21.24 30.91 5.55
C ASN A 648 20.36 31.74 4.58
N ASP A 649 20.49 33.05 4.59
CA ASP A 649 19.78 33.95 3.66
C ASP A 649 20.26 33.76 2.21
N ASP A 650 21.55 33.55 1.98
CA ASP A 650 22.08 33.25 0.64
C ASP A 650 21.63 31.88 0.09
N LYS A 651 21.52 30.86 0.94
CA LYS A 651 21.00 29.54 0.53
C LYS A 651 19.51 29.61 0.16
N ILE A 652 18.71 30.36 0.90
CA ILE A 652 17.28 30.57 0.64
C ILE A 652 17.08 31.41 -0.62
N ALA A 653 17.87 32.50 -0.79
CA ALA A 653 17.81 33.36 -1.97
C ALA A 653 18.17 32.59 -3.26
N ARG A 654 19.17 31.71 -3.21
CA ARG A 654 19.55 30.85 -4.37
C ARG A 654 18.44 29.85 -4.74
N LYS A 655 17.74 29.25 -3.74
CA LYS A 655 16.59 28.38 -3.99
C LYS A 655 15.40 29.13 -4.61
N ILE A 656 15.10 30.33 -4.14
CA ILE A 656 14.03 31.19 -4.69
C ILE A 656 14.36 31.59 -6.13
N ALA A 657 15.61 31.99 -6.41
CA ALA A 657 16.05 32.33 -7.77
C ALA A 657 15.97 31.13 -8.73
N GLN A 658 16.27 29.90 -8.27
CA GLN A 658 16.11 28.70 -9.07
C GLN A 658 14.64 28.39 -9.41
N ILE A 659 13.74 28.64 -8.47
CA ILE A 659 12.28 28.43 -8.65
C ILE A 659 11.74 29.50 -9.62
N GLN A 660 12.15 30.75 -9.52
CA GLN A 660 11.77 31.81 -10.45
C GLN A 660 12.28 31.55 -11.87
N GLN A 661 13.51 31.10 -12.04
CA GLN A 661 14.03 30.68 -13.37
C GLN A 661 13.26 29.51 -13.96
N ARG A 662 12.79 28.56 -13.13
CA ARG A 662 11.91 27.48 -13.62
C ARG A 662 10.54 27.99 -14.04
N LYS A 663 9.95 28.95 -13.32
CA LYS A 663 8.69 29.64 -13.71
C LYS A 663 8.83 30.35 -15.07
N GLU A 664 9.89 31.11 -15.27
CA GLU A 664 10.14 31.80 -16.55
C GLU A 664 10.36 30.85 -17.73
N ARG A 665 11.09 29.75 -17.52
CA ARG A 665 11.26 28.69 -18.54
C ARG A 665 9.94 28.01 -18.88
N HIS A 666 9.06 27.82 -17.89
CA HIS A 666 7.74 27.20 -18.10
C HIS A 666 6.78 28.15 -18.83
N ALA A 667 6.80 29.45 -18.49
CA ALA A 667 6.02 30.47 -19.18
C ALA A 667 6.46 30.65 -20.65
N LYS A 668 7.77 30.61 -20.92
CA LYS A 668 8.29 30.61 -22.29
C LYS A 668 7.89 29.39 -23.10
N ARG A 669 7.94 28.18 -22.50
CA ARG A 669 7.45 26.95 -23.13
C ARG A 669 5.94 26.95 -23.40
N LYS A 670 5.14 27.58 -22.50
CA LYS A 670 3.68 27.73 -22.71
C LYS A 670 3.38 28.67 -23.88
N ALA A 671 4.11 29.78 -24.00
CA ALA A 671 4.00 30.73 -25.12
C ALA A 671 4.46 30.09 -26.45
N GLU A 672 5.53 29.29 -26.46
CA GLU A 672 5.99 28.56 -27.65
C GLU A 672 5.00 27.45 -28.08
N LYS A 673 4.35 26.77 -27.11
CA LYS A 673 3.30 25.77 -27.44
C LYS A 673 2.06 26.42 -28.06
N THR A 674 1.64 27.58 -27.56
CA THR A 674 0.49 28.33 -28.10
C THR A 674 0.79 28.81 -29.53
N GLN A 675 2.00 29.31 -29.77
CA GLN A 675 2.45 29.73 -31.10
C GLN A 675 2.58 28.53 -32.07
N ASN A 676 2.99 27.37 -31.60
CA ASN A 676 3.04 26.17 -32.41
C ASN A 676 1.65 25.56 -32.69
N GLN A 677 0.70 25.70 -31.78
CA GLN A 677 -0.70 25.32 -32.03
C GLN A 677 -1.39 26.24 -33.04
N GLU A 678 -1.12 27.54 -33.00
CA GLU A 678 -1.62 28.48 -34.01
C GLU A 678 -0.99 28.23 -35.39
N LYS A 679 0.31 27.92 -35.46
CA LYS A 679 1.00 27.51 -36.69
C LYS A 679 0.47 26.17 -37.24
N ALA A 680 0.14 25.21 -36.36
CA ALA A 680 -0.46 23.95 -36.76
C ALA A 680 -1.90 24.12 -37.27
N ALA A 681 -2.69 24.99 -36.65
CA ALA A 681 -4.04 25.33 -37.07
C ALA A 681 -4.05 26.09 -38.41
N ALA A 682 -3.07 26.96 -38.63
CA ALA A 682 -2.88 27.65 -39.90
C ALA A 682 -2.45 26.67 -41.01
N ALA A 683 -1.57 25.70 -40.69
CA ALA A 683 -1.17 24.64 -41.61
C ALA A 683 -2.33 23.70 -41.98
N LEU A 684 -3.22 23.39 -41.04
CA LEU A 684 -4.44 22.62 -41.30
C LEU A 684 -5.43 23.37 -42.21
N ARG A 685 -5.58 24.70 -42.05
CA ARG A 685 -6.39 25.51 -42.94
C ARG A 685 -5.83 25.60 -44.36
N SER A 686 -4.48 25.60 -44.49
CA SER A 686 -3.82 25.56 -45.81
C SER A 686 -3.89 24.17 -46.47
N ALA A 687 -3.95 23.10 -45.68
CA ALA A 687 -4.14 21.74 -46.17
C ALA A 687 -5.58 21.50 -46.70
N VAL A 688 -6.59 22.06 -46.07
CA VAL A 688 -8.00 21.97 -46.53
C VAL A 688 -8.21 22.72 -47.85
N ASN A 689 -7.48 23.84 -48.10
CA ASN A 689 -7.53 24.52 -49.37
C ASN A 689 -6.75 23.81 -50.48
N LYS A 690 -5.78 22.93 -50.17
CA LYS A 690 -5.06 22.11 -51.15
C LYS A 690 -5.88 20.92 -51.62
N THR A 691 -6.79 20.37 -50.79
CA THR A 691 -7.66 19.22 -51.14
C THR A 691 -8.73 19.57 -52.18
N GLN A 692 -9.03 20.84 -52.36
CA GLN A 692 -9.95 21.31 -53.42
C GLN A 692 -9.30 21.44 -54.81
N GLN A 693 -7.97 21.34 -54.92
CA GLN A 693 -7.28 21.36 -56.21
C GLN A 693 -6.97 19.98 -56.80
N GLU A 694 -7.19 18.91 -56.06
CA GLU A 694 -6.86 17.52 -56.47
C GLU A 694 -7.95 16.84 -57.27
N ASN A 695 -9.10 17.45 -57.55
CA ASN A 695 -10.22 16.88 -58.30
C ASN A 695 -10.34 17.41 -59.76
N ARG A 696 -9.25 17.89 -60.33
CA ARG A 696 -9.21 18.33 -61.74
C ARG A 696 -8.95 17.12 -62.64
N PRO A 697 -9.62 16.96 -63.83
CA PRO A 697 -9.29 15.86 -64.75
C PRO A 697 -7.85 15.97 -65.27
N LEU A 698 -7.20 14.82 -65.40
CA LEU A 698 -5.79 14.71 -65.84
C LEU A 698 -5.67 15.17 -67.31
N SER A 699 -4.67 15.99 -67.60
CA SER A 699 -4.41 16.56 -68.92
C SER A 699 -2.93 16.28 -69.35
N VAL A 700 -2.69 16.39 -70.65
CA VAL A 700 -1.31 16.23 -71.19
C VAL A 700 -0.39 17.30 -70.62
N GLY A 701 0.76 16.90 -70.12
CA GLY A 701 1.71 17.76 -69.40
C GLY A 701 1.59 17.72 -67.89
N ASP A 702 0.55 17.14 -67.33
CA ASP A 702 0.40 17.03 -65.86
C ASP A 702 1.43 16.07 -65.26
N THR A 703 1.94 16.45 -64.09
CA THR A 703 2.81 15.60 -63.30
C THR A 703 1.97 14.61 -62.53
N VAL A 704 2.22 13.31 -62.72
CA VAL A 704 1.39 12.22 -62.14
C VAL A 704 2.27 11.17 -61.47
N ARG A 705 1.64 10.45 -60.56
CA ARG A 705 2.20 9.21 -60.00
C ARG A 705 1.22 8.05 -60.21
N ILE A 706 1.73 6.84 -60.25
CA ILE A 706 0.92 5.63 -60.25
C ILE A 706 0.37 5.39 -58.85
N LYS A 707 -0.95 5.14 -58.73
CA LYS A 707 -1.56 4.83 -57.44
C LYS A 707 -0.84 3.67 -56.75
N GLY A 708 -0.30 3.91 -55.57
CA GLY A 708 0.45 2.95 -54.77
C GLY A 708 1.94 2.89 -55.01
N LEU A 709 2.52 3.74 -55.89
CA LEU A 709 3.93 3.85 -56.11
C LEU A 709 4.43 5.30 -55.91
N SER A 710 5.67 5.48 -55.47
CA SER A 710 6.24 6.79 -55.14
C SER A 710 6.90 7.47 -56.36
N THR A 711 6.97 6.82 -57.53
CA THR A 711 7.65 7.32 -58.70
C THR A 711 6.76 8.35 -59.41
N ILE A 712 7.35 9.52 -59.69
CA ILE A 712 6.68 10.65 -60.35
C ILE A 712 7.04 10.67 -61.81
N GLY A 713 6.07 10.91 -62.71
CA GLY A 713 6.23 11.01 -64.13
C GLY A 713 5.36 12.15 -64.70
N THR A 714 5.48 12.42 -66.04
CA THR A 714 4.67 13.40 -66.76
C THR A 714 3.87 12.74 -67.87
N ILE A 715 2.60 13.18 -68.05
CA ILE A 715 1.76 12.66 -69.12
C ILE A 715 2.20 13.29 -70.46
N GLU A 716 2.59 12.44 -71.45
CA GLU A 716 3.02 12.86 -72.77
C GLU A 716 1.84 12.86 -73.75
N SER A 717 0.91 11.92 -73.65
CA SER A 717 -0.26 11.88 -74.49
C SER A 717 -1.39 11.11 -73.85
N ILE A 718 -2.67 11.49 -74.16
CA ILE A 718 -3.89 10.82 -73.71
C ILE A 718 -4.67 10.40 -74.98
N ALA A 719 -5.03 9.13 -75.09
CA ALA A 719 -5.84 8.60 -76.18
C ALA A 719 -6.99 7.78 -75.56
N GLY A 720 -8.21 8.37 -75.45
CA GLY A 720 -9.38 7.78 -74.80
C GLY A 720 -9.11 7.53 -73.31
N ASP A 721 -9.28 6.30 -72.83
CA ASP A 721 -9.11 5.90 -71.44
C ASP A 721 -7.63 5.53 -71.08
N MET A 722 -6.70 5.67 -72.00
CA MET A 722 -5.28 5.33 -71.89
C MET A 722 -4.41 6.57 -71.98
N ALA A 723 -3.46 6.70 -71.00
CA ALA A 723 -2.44 7.71 -70.98
C ALA A 723 -1.07 7.08 -71.21
N THR A 724 -0.21 7.78 -71.95
CA THR A 724 1.25 7.51 -72.01
C THR A 724 1.95 8.48 -71.09
N ALA A 725 2.58 7.99 -70.02
CA ALA A 725 3.33 8.80 -69.10
C ALA A 725 4.80 8.35 -69.05
N VAL A 726 5.68 9.30 -68.85
CA VAL A 726 7.14 9.10 -68.78
C VAL A 726 7.59 9.14 -67.33
N PHE A 727 8.06 8.00 -66.84
CA PHE A 727 8.57 7.82 -65.48
C PHE A 727 10.09 7.54 -65.57
N GLY A 728 10.92 8.42 -65.02
CA GLY A 728 12.38 8.19 -65.00
C GLY A 728 13.04 7.89 -66.38
N GLY A 729 12.46 8.44 -67.48
CA GLY A 729 12.95 8.20 -68.84
C GLY A 729 12.33 7.04 -69.59
N MET A 730 11.47 6.22 -68.93
CA MET A 730 10.73 5.15 -69.55
C MET A 730 9.27 5.54 -69.89
N ARG A 731 8.86 5.36 -71.20
CA ARG A 731 7.50 5.59 -71.64
C ARG A 731 6.62 4.41 -71.27
N THR A 732 5.55 4.62 -70.46
CA THR A 732 4.64 3.57 -70.03
C THR A 732 3.23 3.93 -70.42
N LYS A 733 2.49 3.04 -71.13
CA LYS A 733 1.07 3.18 -71.41
C LYS A 733 0.26 2.54 -70.31
N MET A 734 -0.67 3.32 -69.72
CA MET A 734 -1.56 2.80 -68.66
C MET A 734 -2.91 3.53 -68.65
N ARG A 735 -3.92 2.98 -67.93
CA ARG A 735 -5.26 3.56 -67.83
C ARG A 735 -5.22 4.79 -66.90
N LEU A 736 -5.94 5.87 -67.27
CA LEU A 736 -6.07 7.12 -66.55
C LEU A 736 -6.48 6.93 -65.10
N ASN A 737 -7.31 5.93 -64.79
CA ASN A 737 -7.76 5.61 -63.42
C ASN A 737 -6.67 5.09 -62.50
N ARG A 738 -5.48 4.74 -63.01
CA ARG A 738 -4.31 4.31 -62.22
C ARG A 738 -3.33 5.44 -61.95
N LEU A 739 -3.60 6.62 -62.48
CA LEU A 739 -2.79 7.81 -62.28
C LEU A 739 -3.46 8.79 -61.30
N GLU A 740 -2.68 9.52 -60.54
CA GLU A 740 -3.14 10.62 -59.69
C GLU A 740 -2.17 11.81 -59.81
N HIS A 741 -2.67 13.03 -59.64
CA HIS A 741 -1.85 14.23 -59.65
C HIS A 741 -0.73 14.19 -58.63
N ALA A 742 0.48 14.53 -59.00
CA ALA A 742 1.64 14.64 -58.13
C ALA A 742 2.28 16.04 -58.27
N VAL A 743 2.67 16.63 -57.14
CA VAL A 743 3.35 17.93 -57.13
C VAL A 743 4.86 17.71 -57.30
N ALA A 744 5.44 18.23 -58.36
CA ALA A 744 6.90 18.19 -58.60
C ALA A 744 7.63 19.06 -57.54
N THR A 745 8.33 18.42 -56.61
CA THR A 745 9.29 19.08 -55.72
C THR A 745 10.66 18.94 -56.30
N THR A 746 11.33 20.06 -56.56
CA THR A 746 12.68 20.16 -57.11
C THR A 746 13.73 19.53 -56.17
N GLU A 747 14.62 18.71 -56.67
CA GLU A 747 15.52 17.80 -55.94
C GLU A 747 16.65 18.48 -55.13
N THR A 748 16.74 19.80 -55.05
CA THR A 748 17.88 20.49 -54.43
C THR A 748 17.80 20.73 -52.95
N ASP A 749 16.60 20.57 -52.31
CA ASP A 749 16.43 20.83 -50.86
C ASP A 749 16.18 19.60 -50.00
N LYS A 750 16.00 18.42 -50.60
CA LYS A 750 15.66 17.20 -49.88
C LYS A 750 16.85 16.50 -49.19
N THR A 751 18.05 16.75 -49.60
CA THR A 751 19.25 16.06 -49.07
C THR A 751 19.75 16.71 -47.76
N LYS A 752 19.49 18.01 -47.55
CA LYS A 752 19.80 18.70 -46.27
C LYS A 752 18.71 18.51 -45.23
N GLN A 753 17.44 18.54 -45.62
CA GLN A 753 16.32 18.28 -44.68
C GLN A 753 16.16 16.82 -44.25
N ARG A 754 16.66 15.86 -45.04
CA ARG A 754 16.64 14.44 -44.66
C ARG A 754 17.65 14.07 -43.56
N LYS A 755 18.74 14.85 -43.45
CA LYS A 755 19.70 14.69 -42.33
C LYS A 755 19.25 15.38 -41.02
N GLU A 756 18.40 16.42 -41.12
CA GLU A 756 17.89 17.11 -39.94
C GLU A 756 16.56 16.51 -39.41
N ASN A 757 15.78 15.82 -40.25
CA ASN A 757 14.48 15.23 -39.87
C ASN A 757 14.51 13.76 -39.39
N LEU A 758 15.69 13.09 -39.46
CA LEU A 758 15.83 11.77 -38.81
C LEU A 758 16.09 11.87 -37.31
N GLY A 759 16.14 13.07 -36.77
CA GLY A 759 16.34 13.34 -35.34
C GLY A 759 15.07 13.67 -34.52
N SER A 760 13.84 13.62 -35.12
CA SER A 760 12.65 14.12 -34.43
C SER A 760 11.42 13.22 -34.53
N TYR A 761 11.55 11.93 -34.24
CA TYR A 761 10.41 11.12 -33.82
C TYR A 761 10.58 10.73 -32.34
N GLY A 762 9.97 11.51 -31.48
CA GLY A 762 9.25 11.16 -30.26
C GLY A 762 9.93 10.22 -29.26
N ILE A 763 11.22 10.34 -28.99
CA ILE A 763 11.80 9.77 -27.77
C ILE A 763 11.80 10.87 -26.72
N SER A 764 11.13 10.63 -25.57
CA SER A 764 11.10 11.59 -24.47
C SER A 764 12.51 11.93 -23.98
N THR A 765 12.71 13.12 -23.44
CA THR A 765 14.02 13.55 -22.90
C THR A 765 14.53 12.62 -21.81
N GLU A 766 13.63 11.93 -21.11
CA GLU A 766 13.97 10.90 -20.11
C GLU A 766 14.50 9.62 -20.78
N THR A 767 13.87 9.18 -21.87
CA THR A 767 14.32 8.01 -22.64
C THR A 767 15.66 8.29 -23.32
N ARG A 768 15.89 9.53 -23.79
CA ARG A 768 17.16 9.96 -24.35
C ARG A 768 18.27 10.01 -23.30
N ASN A 769 17.97 10.53 -22.11
CA ASN A 769 18.90 10.55 -20.97
C ASN A 769 19.20 9.15 -20.44
N THR A 770 18.24 8.22 -20.54
CA THR A 770 18.43 6.82 -20.17
C THR A 770 19.29 6.09 -21.20
N ILE A 771 19.04 6.30 -22.49
CA ILE A 771 19.84 5.75 -23.60
C ILE A 771 21.28 6.31 -23.57
N ASP A 772 21.46 7.60 -23.29
CA ASP A 772 22.79 8.21 -23.20
C ASP A 772 23.55 7.76 -21.94
N LYS A 773 22.87 7.47 -20.83
CA LYS A 773 23.45 6.81 -19.64
C LYS A 773 23.81 5.35 -19.92
N HIS A 774 22.98 4.61 -20.65
CA HIS A 774 23.27 3.25 -21.07
C HIS A 774 24.44 3.21 -22.07
N LYS A 775 24.53 4.17 -23.01
CA LYS A 775 25.68 4.32 -23.91
C LYS A 775 27.00 4.58 -23.20
N THR A 776 26.99 5.36 -22.13
CA THR A 776 28.20 5.70 -21.37
C THR A 776 28.68 4.57 -20.47
N ASN A 777 27.77 3.66 -20.04
CA ASN A 777 28.07 2.58 -19.12
C ASN A 777 28.04 1.18 -19.74
N PHE A 778 27.76 1.05 -21.06
CA PHE A 778 27.69 -0.24 -21.70
C PHE A 778 29.12 -0.81 -21.92
N HIS A 779 29.32 -2.01 -21.37
CA HIS A 779 30.59 -2.75 -21.55
C HIS A 779 30.45 -3.71 -22.74
N GLN A 780 31.42 -3.72 -23.64
CA GLN A 780 31.39 -4.58 -24.81
C GLN A 780 31.64 -6.07 -24.54
N ASP A 781 32.03 -6.40 -23.33
CA ASP A 781 32.34 -7.74 -22.86
C ASP A 781 31.37 -8.20 -21.79
N LEU A 782 30.74 -9.36 -22.00
CA LEU A 782 29.90 -10.05 -20.99
C LEU A 782 30.62 -11.32 -20.51
N ASP A 783 30.88 -11.44 -19.23
CA ASP A 783 31.48 -12.62 -18.63
C ASP A 783 30.43 -13.50 -17.95
N ILE A 784 30.19 -14.68 -18.51
CA ILE A 784 29.21 -15.67 -18.02
C ILE A 784 29.87 -16.96 -17.55
N ARG A 785 31.17 -16.95 -17.30
CA ARG A 785 31.89 -18.12 -16.82
C ARG A 785 31.44 -18.51 -15.42
N GLY A 786 31.09 -19.77 -15.23
CA GLY A 786 30.59 -20.27 -13.94
C GLY A 786 29.09 -20.15 -13.72
N MET A 787 28.35 -19.48 -14.62
CA MET A 787 26.89 -19.42 -14.56
C MET A 787 26.24 -20.74 -15.00
N ARG A 788 25.04 -21.06 -14.49
CA ARG A 788 24.22 -22.15 -14.98
C ARG A 788 23.63 -21.83 -16.36
N GLY A 789 23.32 -22.88 -17.15
CA GLY A 789 22.88 -22.70 -18.53
C GLY A 789 21.73 -21.71 -18.71
N ASP A 790 20.69 -21.80 -17.88
CA ASP A 790 19.51 -20.93 -17.93
C ASP A 790 19.83 -19.47 -17.52
N GLU A 791 20.66 -19.29 -16.49
CA GLU A 791 21.11 -17.98 -16.02
C GLU A 791 22.02 -17.31 -17.08
N ALA A 792 22.90 -18.07 -17.68
CA ALA A 792 23.78 -17.59 -18.73
C ALA A 792 23.01 -17.19 -19.99
N LEU A 793 21.98 -17.96 -20.37
CA LEU A 793 21.14 -17.62 -21.53
C LEU A 793 20.35 -16.34 -21.29
N ASN A 794 19.76 -16.15 -20.10
CA ASN A 794 19.05 -14.92 -19.74
C ASN A 794 20.01 -13.70 -19.73
N ALA A 795 21.20 -13.85 -19.16
CA ALA A 795 22.19 -12.78 -19.16
C ALA A 795 22.62 -12.37 -20.59
N VAL A 796 22.77 -13.33 -21.48
CA VAL A 796 23.09 -13.09 -22.90
C VAL A 796 21.93 -12.43 -23.62
N GLN A 797 20.68 -12.81 -23.35
CA GLN A 797 19.49 -12.17 -23.93
C GLN A 797 19.45 -10.67 -23.63
N TYR A 798 19.52 -10.32 -22.33
CA TYR A 798 19.52 -8.91 -21.92
C TYR A 798 20.70 -8.13 -22.52
N PHE A 799 21.88 -8.73 -22.54
CA PHE A 799 23.08 -8.09 -23.07
C PHE A 799 23.01 -7.83 -24.59
N ILE A 800 22.46 -8.76 -25.36
CA ILE A 800 22.25 -8.61 -26.80
C ILE A 800 21.17 -7.55 -27.10
N ASP A 801 20.08 -7.55 -26.33
CA ASP A 801 19.01 -6.54 -26.47
C ASP A 801 19.54 -5.14 -26.15
N ASP A 802 20.35 -4.99 -25.10
CA ASP A 802 21.01 -3.73 -24.74
C ASP A 802 22.03 -3.30 -25.82
N ALA A 803 22.80 -4.23 -26.37
CA ALA A 803 23.75 -3.96 -27.42
C ALA A 803 23.09 -3.43 -28.72
N ILE A 804 21.94 -4.04 -29.09
CA ILE A 804 21.10 -3.61 -30.22
C ILE A 804 20.50 -2.23 -29.95
N LEU A 805 19.99 -1.99 -28.73
CA LEU A 805 19.38 -0.73 -28.31
C LEU A 805 20.39 0.43 -28.33
N VAL A 806 21.62 0.16 -27.89
CA VAL A 806 22.72 1.11 -27.84
C VAL A 806 23.33 1.32 -29.23
N GLY A 807 23.08 0.40 -30.18
CA GLY A 807 23.63 0.43 -31.55
C GLY A 807 25.11 0.09 -31.60
N MET A 808 25.53 -0.90 -30.81
CA MET A 808 26.91 -1.38 -30.83
C MET A 808 27.15 -2.25 -32.07
N PRO A 809 28.24 -2.03 -32.82
CA PRO A 809 28.48 -2.83 -34.01
C PRO A 809 29.03 -4.22 -33.68
N ARG A 810 29.63 -4.41 -32.50
CA ARG A 810 30.27 -5.67 -32.08
C ARG A 810 30.32 -5.79 -30.56
N VAL A 811 30.08 -7.01 -30.05
CA VAL A 811 30.23 -7.37 -28.64
C VAL A 811 30.86 -8.74 -28.43
N ARG A 812 31.35 -9.04 -27.22
CA ARG A 812 32.05 -10.28 -26.92
C ARG A 812 31.43 -10.97 -25.71
N ILE A 813 31.22 -12.26 -25.78
CA ILE A 813 30.64 -13.10 -24.70
C ILE A 813 31.67 -14.13 -24.28
N LEU A 814 32.11 -14.03 -23.02
CA LEU A 814 33.12 -14.88 -22.41
C LEU A 814 32.44 -16.04 -21.68
N HIS A 815 32.41 -17.23 -22.28
CA HIS A 815 31.77 -18.43 -21.72
C HIS A 815 32.78 -19.49 -21.28
N GLY A 816 34.06 -19.30 -21.56
CA GLY A 816 35.13 -20.26 -21.22
C GLY A 816 35.22 -21.47 -22.17
N LYS A 817 36.31 -22.23 -22.04
CA LYS A 817 36.59 -23.39 -22.92
C LYS A 817 35.95 -24.71 -22.44
N GLY A 818 35.39 -24.83 -21.21
CA GLY A 818 34.83 -26.01 -20.60
C GLY A 818 34.29 -27.12 -21.53
N ASN A 819 33.21 -27.80 -21.16
CA ASN A 819 32.56 -28.84 -21.97
C ASN A 819 31.82 -28.32 -23.22
N GLY A 820 31.90 -27.05 -23.52
CA GLY A 820 31.27 -26.41 -24.70
C GLY A 820 29.74 -26.22 -24.63
N ILE A 821 29.07 -26.60 -23.56
CA ILE A 821 27.61 -26.54 -23.40
C ILE A 821 27.11 -25.08 -23.48
N LEU A 822 27.71 -24.17 -22.73
CA LEU A 822 27.35 -22.74 -22.78
C LEU A 822 27.59 -22.14 -24.20
N ARG A 823 28.68 -22.45 -24.82
CA ARG A 823 28.97 -22.03 -26.20
C ARG A 823 27.90 -22.50 -27.19
N GLN A 824 27.43 -23.75 -27.07
CA GLN A 824 26.40 -24.28 -27.94
C GLN A 824 25.05 -23.63 -27.72
N LEU A 825 24.64 -23.44 -26.47
CA LEU A 825 23.40 -22.78 -26.09
C LEU A 825 23.34 -21.32 -26.57
N ILE A 826 24.45 -20.57 -26.39
CA ILE A 826 24.57 -19.18 -26.83
C ILE A 826 24.46 -19.09 -28.35
N ARG A 827 25.16 -19.94 -29.10
CA ARG A 827 25.12 -19.95 -30.55
C ARG A 827 23.76 -20.32 -31.11
N GLN A 828 23.06 -21.26 -30.46
CA GLN A 828 21.70 -21.62 -30.83
C GLN A 828 20.76 -20.43 -30.64
N TYR A 829 20.91 -19.67 -29.53
CA TYR A 829 20.14 -18.43 -29.33
C TYR A 829 20.50 -17.36 -30.36
N LEU A 830 21.78 -17.05 -30.55
CA LEU A 830 22.22 -16.00 -31.48
C LEU A 830 21.75 -16.25 -32.93
N SER A 831 21.62 -17.51 -33.36
CA SER A 831 21.07 -17.84 -34.68
C SER A 831 19.58 -17.51 -34.82
N SER A 832 18.85 -17.30 -33.69
CA SER A 832 17.44 -16.95 -33.72
C SER A 832 17.19 -15.43 -33.63
N VAL A 833 18.22 -14.62 -33.38
CA VAL A 833 18.11 -13.15 -33.23
C VAL A 833 18.24 -12.47 -34.60
N PRO A 834 17.21 -11.78 -35.10
CA PRO A 834 17.19 -11.24 -36.47
C PRO A 834 18.19 -10.11 -36.74
N ASN A 835 18.68 -9.44 -35.69
CA ASN A 835 19.63 -8.32 -35.80
C ASN A 835 21.09 -8.75 -35.66
N VAL A 836 21.39 -10.02 -35.44
CA VAL A 836 22.75 -10.55 -35.43
C VAL A 836 23.12 -10.93 -36.85
N THR A 837 24.14 -10.25 -37.39
CA THR A 837 24.60 -10.50 -38.76
C THR A 837 25.61 -11.64 -38.85
N HIS A 838 26.50 -11.74 -37.82
CA HIS A 838 27.53 -12.77 -37.79
C HIS A 838 27.96 -13.05 -36.34
N PHE A 839 28.34 -14.31 -36.06
CA PHE A 839 29.02 -14.67 -34.82
C PHE A 839 30.08 -15.75 -35.06
N ALA A 840 31.22 -15.57 -34.40
CA ALA A 840 32.35 -16.48 -34.53
C ALA A 840 33.15 -16.60 -33.21
N ASP A 841 34.06 -17.58 -33.16
CA ASP A 841 35.05 -17.63 -32.09
C ASP A 841 36.04 -16.46 -32.20
N GLU A 842 36.51 -15.94 -31.10
CA GLU A 842 37.54 -14.92 -31.04
C GLU A 842 38.87 -15.50 -31.53
N HIS A 843 39.76 -14.62 -31.99
CA HIS A 843 41.09 -15.01 -32.44
C HIS A 843 41.85 -15.76 -31.33
N VAL A 844 42.63 -16.79 -31.70
CA VAL A 844 43.33 -17.70 -30.77
C VAL A 844 44.19 -16.95 -29.74
N GLN A 845 44.81 -15.81 -30.15
CA GLN A 845 45.62 -14.95 -29.27
C GLN A 845 44.83 -14.18 -28.23
N PHE A 846 43.49 -13.99 -28.41
CA PHE A 846 42.60 -13.20 -27.54
C PHE A 846 41.57 -14.03 -26.80
N GLY A 847 41.72 -15.36 -26.78
CA GLY A 847 40.84 -16.27 -25.99
C GLY A 847 40.30 -17.44 -26.81
N GLY A 848 40.25 -17.36 -28.13
CA GLY A 848 39.86 -18.43 -29.04
C GLY A 848 38.44 -18.96 -28.75
N ALA A 849 38.27 -20.29 -28.79
CA ALA A 849 36.97 -20.95 -28.60
C ALA A 849 36.32 -20.76 -27.22
N GLY A 850 36.89 -19.95 -26.29
CA GLY A 850 36.30 -19.61 -25.00
C GLY A 850 35.49 -18.29 -25.03
N ILE A 851 35.53 -17.57 -26.19
CA ILE A 851 34.82 -16.30 -26.38
C ILE A 851 34.08 -16.35 -27.70
N THR A 852 32.81 -15.95 -27.72
CA THR A 852 32.01 -15.74 -28.92
C THR A 852 31.92 -14.25 -29.20
N VAL A 853 32.32 -13.82 -30.37
CA VAL A 853 32.17 -12.47 -30.89
C VAL A 853 30.89 -12.41 -31.69
N VAL A 854 30.11 -11.35 -31.50
CA VAL A 854 28.82 -11.13 -32.16
C VAL A 854 28.85 -9.81 -32.88
N ASP A 855 28.51 -9.81 -34.15
CA ASP A 855 28.40 -8.65 -35.04
C ASP A 855 26.91 -8.40 -35.33
N PHE A 856 26.50 -7.12 -35.24
CA PHE A 856 25.11 -6.70 -35.47
C PHE A 856 24.90 -6.00 -36.80
#